data_b2a397f1cf027868847b67a1fbf79d50
#
_entry.id   b2a397f1cf027868847b67a1fbf79d50
#
_cell.length_a   1.000
_cell.length_b   1.000
_cell.length_c   1.000
_cell.angle_alpha   90.00
_cell.angle_beta   90.00
_cell.angle_gamma   90.00
#
_symmetry.space_group_name_H-M   'P 1'
#
loop_
_entity.id
_entity.type
_entity.pdbx_description
1 polymer ?
#
loop_
_entity_poly.entity_id
_entity_poly.type
_entity_poly.pdbx_seq_one_letter_code
_entity_poly.pdbx_strand_id
1 'polypeptide(L)'
;MKVSMKWLNEYTKIDMPAEEYARRMIMTGTAVEGWENTAKFTNVVVGRVETCEMHPDSDHLHICTVNVGRDEPLQIVCGAPNVHAGALVCCALERAELPGGVKIKRGKIRGVESCGMLCSGPELDVPDTLYPHCGNEGIILLQEEYPLGMSVSEVFGLGDDVIEYEILANRPDCLSVWGVARESATVLGEHFVMPEISFPENGKGVFSDYAKVRVEDEANCPRYCARIITNVKIGPSPKWMREYLYGAGVRSINNIVDITNFVMLETGHPMHAFDLSKVREQTIVVRRAHEGETLTTLDGRTHTLTPKMLVIADNERATGLAGIMGGEESEIVNDTASVLFECATFERGNNRVTARTLGIRTESSGRFEKGVCAETCMEALDRACMLVTMLGCGDVVPVAYDNYPHPAGKKIVKADANRIRRRIGVDVSNEKMEDILLSLNIDTVMDGDQLTCEIPPYRVDIDGEADLSEEVLRMYGYEHIPSTLMTGETMPGHRNEKQAFATGVKRMLVGMGFYEAQTFSFISPRWVEKLGLDAGDGRLDPVVIRNPLGEDTSVMRTTLAPSMLNALALNMNRGNAEAKLMELAPVFIKAESAGELPGEHPSLVIGMYGENVDFFALKRVVMCLCQRYGLVPDVEAGGDGYYHPGRKATLTLRGGSVKLGQMGEIHPKTAEKFEITGRAYLAEIDVAALRTCALPIPAVKPLPKFPAVSRDIALVVNEEVSAGTLLACIEKAAGRLCEDVKLFDVYRGERLGKGRKSLAFSVFFRAPDHTLTEAEITAAMDKILKNAQKNCGAEIRA
;
A
#
# COMPACT_ATOMS: atom_id res chain seq x y z
N MET A 1 17.11 2.67 -2.26
CA MET A 1 18.31 3.45 -2.62
C MET A 1 19.14 2.65 -3.61
N LYS A 2 19.56 3.27 -4.74
CA LYS A 2 20.41 2.61 -5.73
C LYS A 2 21.89 2.95 -5.48
N VAL A 3 22.75 1.96 -5.47
CA VAL A 3 24.19 2.12 -5.22
C VAL A 3 24.98 1.27 -6.20
N SER A 4 25.93 1.89 -6.88
CA SER A 4 26.85 1.28 -7.82
C SER A 4 27.88 0.41 -7.08
N MET A 5 28.09 -0.82 -7.50
CA MET A 5 29.16 -1.67 -6.96
C MET A 5 30.55 -1.11 -7.21
N LYS A 6 30.75 -0.47 -8.37
CA LYS A 6 31.99 0.24 -8.67
C LYS A 6 32.24 1.38 -7.68
N TRP A 7 31.19 2.14 -7.30
CA TRP A 7 31.33 3.20 -6.29
C TRP A 7 31.61 2.66 -4.90
N LEU A 8 30.95 1.54 -4.49
CA LEU A 8 31.25 0.87 -3.22
C LEU A 8 32.70 0.39 -3.15
N ASN A 9 33.25 -0.11 -4.27
CA ASN A 9 34.64 -0.56 -4.35
C ASN A 9 35.69 0.53 -4.14
N GLU A 10 35.33 1.82 -4.20
CA GLU A 10 36.21 2.92 -3.81
C GLU A 10 36.46 2.93 -2.28
N TYR A 11 35.56 2.34 -1.48
CA TYR A 11 35.58 2.42 -0.02
C TYR A 11 35.80 1.06 0.66
N THR A 12 35.41 -0.03 0.03
CA THR A 12 35.57 -1.39 0.56
C THR A 12 35.71 -2.39 -0.58
N LYS A 13 36.52 -3.41 -0.40
CA LYS A 13 36.75 -4.41 -1.44
C LYS A 13 35.55 -5.37 -1.59
N ILE A 14 34.94 -5.37 -2.78
CA ILE A 14 33.88 -6.30 -3.16
C ILE A 14 34.35 -7.10 -4.38
N ASP A 15 34.79 -8.35 -4.17
CA ASP A 15 35.29 -9.23 -5.21
C ASP A 15 34.37 -10.44 -5.37
N MET A 16 33.12 -10.17 -5.76
CA MET A 16 32.10 -11.18 -5.98
C MET A 16 30.98 -10.65 -6.89
N PRO A 17 30.20 -11.56 -7.54
CA PRO A 17 29.02 -11.17 -8.32
C PRO A 17 27.95 -10.48 -7.47
N ALA A 18 27.18 -9.60 -8.11
CA ALA A 18 26.09 -8.84 -7.47
C ALA A 18 25.08 -9.72 -6.72
N GLU A 19 24.73 -10.89 -7.28
CA GLU A 19 23.83 -11.87 -6.67
C GLU A 19 24.35 -12.37 -5.32
N GLU A 20 25.61 -12.78 -5.25
CA GLU A 20 26.19 -13.28 -3.99
C GLU A 20 26.33 -12.15 -2.97
N TYR A 21 26.76 -10.98 -3.41
CA TYR A 21 26.84 -9.80 -2.56
C TYR A 21 25.47 -9.46 -1.96
N ALA A 22 24.44 -9.35 -2.79
CA ALA A 22 23.07 -9.05 -2.35
C ALA A 22 22.58 -10.08 -1.33
N ARG A 23 22.83 -11.36 -1.57
CA ARG A 23 22.47 -12.43 -0.63
C ARG A 23 23.14 -12.26 0.73
N ARG A 24 24.44 -11.91 0.79
CA ARG A 24 25.15 -11.67 2.05
C ARG A 24 24.57 -10.47 2.80
N MET A 25 24.27 -9.38 2.10
CA MET A 25 23.65 -8.17 2.70
C MET A 25 22.26 -8.48 3.27
N ILE A 26 21.43 -9.23 2.56
CA ILE A 26 20.12 -9.67 3.04
C ILE A 26 20.24 -10.50 4.31
N MET A 27 21.18 -11.45 4.36
CA MET A 27 21.36 -12.36 5.50
C MET A 27 21.79 -11.64 6.78
N THR A 28 22.33 -10.42 6.67
CA THR A 28 22.74 -9.57 7.81
C THR A 28 21.77 -8.43 8.10
N GLY A 29 20.56 -8.48 7.50
CA GLY A 29 19.47 -7.55 7.80
C GLY A 29 19.40 -6.29 6.92
N THR A 30 20.28 -6.17 5.89
CA THR A 30 20.19 -5.07 4.92
C THR A 30 19.45 -5.54 3.68
N ALA A 31 18.17 -5.19 3.57
CA ALA A 31 17.30 -5.69 2.50
C ALA A 31 17.71 -5.15 1.12
N VAL A 32 17.76 -6.03 0.14
CA VAL A 32 18.00 -5.74 -1.27
C VAL A 32 16.76 -6.12 -2.06
N GLU A 33 16.19 -5.16 -2.82
CA GLU A 33 15.03 -5.36 -3.68
C GLU A 33 15.41 -6.00 -5.01
N GLY A 34 16.64 -5.71 -5.50
CA GLY A 34 17.15 -6.25 -6.75
C GLY A 34 18.50 -5.66 -7.13
N TRP A 35 18.98 -6.09 -8.26
CA TRP A 35 20.16 -5.51 -8.90
C TRP A 35 19.97 -5.48 -10.41
N GLU A 36 20.58 -4.50 -11.07
CA GLU A 36 20.55 -4.36 -12.51
C GLU A 36 21.92 -3.92 -13.04
N ASN A 37 22.28 -4.38 -14.23
CA ASN A 37 23.45 -3.89 -14.93
C ASN A 37 23.09 -2.63 -15.71
N THR A 38 23.93 -1.60 -15.63
CA THR A 38 23.69 -0.32 -16.32
C THR A 38 23.82 -0.43 -17.85
N ALA A 39 24.52 -1.42 -18.40
CA ALA A 39 24.55 -1.70 -19.83
C ALA A 39 23.34 -2.52 -20.27
N LYS A 40 22.35 -1.87 -20.86
CA LYS A 40 21.12 -2.50 -21.35
C LYS A 40 21.21 -3.00 -22.79
N PHE A 41 22.40 -2.98 -23.38
CA PHE A 41 22.66 -3.44 -24.74
C PHE A 41 23.95 -4.27 -24.82
N THR A 42 24.04 -5.11 -25.82
CA THR A 42 25.23 -5.94 -26.05
C THR A 42 25.72 -5.79 -27.50
N ASN A 43 27.00 -6.04 -27.73
CA ASN A 43 27.61 -6.07 -29.05
C ASN A 43 27.42 -4.77 -29.87
N VAL A 44 27.50 -3.62 -29.19
CA VAL A 44 27.54 -2.28 -29.77
C VAL A 44 28.96 -1.73 -29.62
N VAL A 45 29.57 -1.33 -30.70
CA VAL A 45 30.99 -0.92 -30.73
C VAL A 45 31.18 0.44 -31.39
N VAL A 46 32.33 1.07 -31.14
CA VAL A 46 32.74 2.28 -31.82
C VAL A 46 33.06 1.97 -33.25
N GLY A 47 32.46 2.71 -34.20
CA GLY A 47 32.74 2.63 -35.61
C GLY A 47 33.03 4.00 -36.23
N ARG A 48 33.84 4.05 -37.28
CA ARG A 48 34.07 5.26 -38.10
C ARG A 48 33.37 5.11 -39.44
N VAL A 49 32.56 6.07 -39.79
CA VAL A 49 31.94 6.13 -41.13
C VAL A 49 33.01 6.56 -42.15
N GLU A 50 33.44 5.66 -43.01
CA GLU A 50 34.44 5.96 -44.07
C GLU A 50 33.80 6.65 -45.25
N THR A 51 32.64 6.12 -45.72
CA THR A 51 31.86 6.70 -46.81
C THR A 51 30.39 6.82 -46.43
N CYS A 52 29.70 7.82 -46.98
CA CYS A 52 28.28 8.07 -46.76
C CYS A 52 27.67 8.56 -48.08
N GLU A 53 26.91 7.72 -48.77
CA GLU A 53 26.29 8.01 -50.05
C GLU A 53 24.76 7.90 -49.96
N MET A 54 24.04 8.70 -50.74
CA MET A 54 22.58 8.62 -50.82
C MET A 54 22.12 7.27 -51.36
N HIS A 55 21.12 6.70 -50.79
CA HIS A 55 20.49 5.46 -51.27
C HIS A 55 19.78 5.73 -52.61
N PRO A 56 19.99 4.90 -53.66
CA PRO A 56 19.46 5.16 -55.00
C PRO A 56 17.92 5.22 -55.03
N ASP A 57 17.24 4.48 -54.13
CA ASP A 57 15.75 4.38 -54.08
C ASP A 57 15.18 5.12 -52.86
N SER A 58 15.88 6.13 -52.32
CA SER A 58 15.39 6.88 -51.15
C SER A 58 15.91 8.30 -51.12
N ASP A 59 15.12 9.21 -50.60
CA ASP A 59 15.41 10.63 -50.41
C ASP A 59 15.99 10.99 -49.03
N HIS A 60 16.01 10.02 -48.10
CA HIS A 60 16.47 10.21 -46.71
C HIS A 60 17.38 9.09 -46.20
N LEU A 61 17.57 7.98 -46.95
CA LEU A 61 18.46 6.90 -46.52
C LEU A 61 19.86 7.09 -47.11
N HIS A 62 20.85 6.72 -46.32
CA HIS A 62 22.27 6.72 -46.72
C HIS A 62 22.81 5.30 -46.65
N ILE A 63 23.69 4.96 -47.60
CA ILE A 63 24.51 3.76 -47.57
C ILE A 63 25.86 4.16 -47.02
N CYS A 64 26.21 3.61 -45.86
CA CYS A 64 27.43 3.94 -45.14
C CYS A 64 28.37 2.74 -45.14
N THR A 65 29.66 2.99 -45.39
CA THR A 65 30.73 2.04 -45.08
C THR A 65 31.33 2.40 -43.74
N VAL A 66 31.27 1.46 -42.80
CA VAL A 66 31.63 1.71 -41.40
C VAL A 66 32.74 0.78 -40.96
N ASN A 67 33.86 1.36 -40.59
CA ASN A 67 35.01 0.64 -40.06
C ASN A 67 34.86 0.47 -38.54
N VAL A 68 34.80 -0.77 -38.11
CA VAL A 68 34.65 -1.15 -36.69
C VAL A 68 35.90 -1.85 -36.13
N GLY A 69 37.06 -1.59 -36.74
CA GLY A 69 38.35 -2.21 -36.34
C GLY A 69 38.51 -3.67 -36.80
N ARG A 70 37.74 -4.10 -37.81
CA ARG A 70 37.86 -5.42 -38.45
C ARG A 70 38.55 -5.33 -39.79
N ASP A 71 38.97 -6.47 -40.34
CA ASP A 71 39.66 -6.54 -41.64
C ASP A 71 38.82 -5.96 -42.80
N GLU A 72 37.49 -6.13 -42.73
CA GLU A 72 36.55 -5.60 -43.70
C GLU A 72 35.54 -4.65 -43.03
N PRO A 73 35.31 -3.45 -43.60
CA PRO A 73 34.32 -2.52 -43.13
C PRO A 73 32.89 -3.05 -43.38
N LEU A 74 31.94 -2.61 -42.60
CA LEU A 74 30.55 -3.02 -42.68
C LEU A 74 29.74 -2.05 -43.54
N GLN A 75 28.90 -2.59 -44.45
CA GLN A 75 27.87 -1.80 -45.11
C GLN A 75 26.64 -1.69 -44.22
N ILE A 76 26.23 -0.46 -43.95
CA ILE A 76 25.06 -0.17 -43.11
C ILE A 76 24.19 0.89 -43.77
N VAL A 77 22.89 0.63 -43.84
CA VAL A 77 21.91 1.60 -44.33
C VAL A 77 21.39 2.39 -43.15
N CYS A 78 21.52 3.72 -43.16
CA CYS A 78 21.14 4.63 -42.09
C CYS A 78 20.17 5.70 -42.59
N GLY A 79 19.12 5.97 -41.80
CA GLY A 79 18.13 7.02 -42.07
C GLY A 79 18.32 8.30 -41.27
N ALA A 80 19.37 8.39 -40.46
CA ALA A 80 19.61 9.53 -39.61
C ALA A 80 20.10 10.75 -40.40
N PRO A 81 19.56 11.94 -40.16
CA PRO A 81 19.94 13.15 -40.93
C PRO A 81 21.34 13.67 -40.63
N ASN A 82 21.92 13.27 -39.49
CA ASN A 82 23.23 13.74 -39.02
C ASN A 82 24.41 12.80 -39.39
N VAL A 83 24.16 11.68 -40.09
CA VAL A 83 25.22 10.78 -40.52
C VAL A 83 26.08 11.41 -41.63
N HIS A 84 27.40 11.33 -41.48
CA HIS A 84 28.35 11.84 -42.49
C HIS A 84 29.67 11.07 -42.45
N ALA A 85 30.41 11.13 -43.55
CA ALA A 85 31.77 10.54 -43.65
C ALA A 85 32.72 11.20 -42.62
N GLY A 86 33.56 10.38 -41.99
CA GLY A 86 34.48 10.79 -40.93
C GLY A 86 33.91 10.70 -39.52
N ALA A 87 32.58 10.59 -39.35
CA ALA A 87 31.92 10.54 -38.03
C ALA A 87 32.30 9.27 -37.24
N LEU A 88 32.58 9.42 -35.95
CA LEU A 88 32.65 8.33 -34.98
C LEU A 88 31.23 8.07 -34.41
N VAL A 89 30.80 6.82 -34.48
CA VAL A 89 29.39 6.43 -34.22
C VAL A 89 29.30 5.18 -33.37
N CYS A 90 28.16 4.99 -32.75
CA CYS A 90 27.79 3.76 -32.05
C CYS A 90 27.18 2.77 -33.05
N CYS A 91 27.91 1.69 -33.33
CA CYS A 91 27.53 0.67 -34.31
C CYS A 91 27.09 -0.63 -33.62
N ALA A 92 25.82 -0.96 -33.72
CA ALA A 92 25.30 -2.25 -33.30
C ALA A 92 25.59 -3.31 -34.37
N LEU A 93 26.36 -4.31 -34.00
CA LEU A 93 26.77 -5.42 -34.88
C LEU A 93 25.66 -6.47 -35.01
N GLU A 94 25.81 -7.41 -35.92
CA GLU A 94 24.92 -8.57 -36.01
C GLU A 94 24.86 -9.31 -34.65
N ARG A 95 23.67 -9.69 -34.23
CA ARG A 95 23.35 -10.29 -32.93
C ARG A 95 23.47 -9.33 -31.73
N ALA A 96 23.60 -8.03 -31.94
CA ALA A 96 23.45 -7.06 -30.88
C ALA A 96 22.01 -7.15 -30.33
N GLU A 97 21.89 -7.07 -29.00
CA GLU A 97 20.62 -6.95 -28.31
C GLU A 97 20.52 -5.52 -27.75
N LEU A 98 19.45 -4.81 -28.10
CA LEU A 98 19.21 -3.43 -27.70
C LEU A 98 18.07 -3.37 -26.68
N PRO A 99 17.91 -2.26 -25.94
CA PRO A 99 16.78 -2.03 -25.03
C PRO A 99 15.43 -2.38 -25.68
N GLY A 100 14.50 -2.93 -24.90
CA GLY A 100 13.22 -3.42 -25.43
C GLY A 100 13.28 -4.76 -26.14
N GLY A 101 14.42 -5.46 -26.11
CA GLY A 101 14.58 -6.80 -26.69
C GLY A 101 14.79 -6.81 -28.21
N VAL A 102 15.16 -5.67 -28.79
CA VAL A 102 15.43 -5.55 -30.23
C VAL A 102 16.73 -6.28 -30.56
N LYS A 103 16.68 -7.24 -31.50
CA LYS A 103 17.85 -8.01 -31.94
C LYS A 103 18.26 -7.59 -33.35
N ILE A 104 19.49 -7.16 -33.51
CA ILE A 104 20.04 -6.72 -34.80
C ILE A 104 20.43 -7.95 -35.64
N LYS A 105 19.93 -7.97 -36.87
CA LYS A 105 20.18 -9.03 -37.82
C LYS A 105 20.64 -8.42 -39.16
N ARG A 106 21.46 -9.16 -39.87
CA ARG A 106 21.76 -8.84 -41.28
C ARG A 106 20.48 -8.88 -42.10
N GLY A 107 20.20 -7.85 -42.87
CA GLY A 107 18.95 -7.72 -43.63
C GLY A 107 19.12 -6.84 -44.87
N LYS A 108 18.03 -6.71 -45.65
CA LYS A 108 18.00 -5.77 -46.79
C LYS A 108 17.01 -4.64 -46.52
N ILE A 109 17.45 -3.41 -46.72
CA ILE A 109 16.65 -2.21 -46.62
C ILE A 109 16.54 -1.63 -48.05
N ARG A 110 15.34 -1.61 -48.62
CA ARG A 110 15.06 -1.22 -50.02
C ARG A 110 16.04 -1.86 -51.03
N GLY A 111 16.28 -3.18 -50.84
CA GLY A 111 17.14 -3.96 -51.75
C GLY A 111 18.64 -3.92 -51.44
N VAL A 112 19.13 -2.97 -50.63
CA VAL A 112 20.53 -2.85 -50.24
C VAL A 112 20.76 -3.58 -48.90
N GLU A 113 21.86 -4.32 -48.80
CA GLU A 113 22.20 -5.10 -47.61
C GLU A 113 22.69 -4.16 -46.48
N SER A 114 22.21 -4.40 -45.26
CA SER A 114 22.67 -3.73 -44.05
C SER A 114 23.15 -4.79 -43.05
N CYS A 115 24.40 -4.68 -42.61
CA CYS A 115 25.10 -5.63 -41.76
C CYS A 115 25.15 -5.20 -40.28
N GLY A 116 24.34 -4.20 -39.90
CA GLY A 116 24.27 -3.62 -38.57
C GLY A 116 23.37 -2.41 -38.54
N MET A 117 23.42 -1.68 -37.43
CA MET A 117 22.63 -0.46 -37.23
C MET A 117 23.52 0.62 -36.57
N LEU A 118 23.39 1.87 -37.00
CA LEU A 118 23.95 3.03 -36.29
C LEU A 118 22.91 3.51 -35.27
N CYS A 119 23.32 3.65 -34.03
CA CYS A 119 22.38 3.83 -32.90
C CYS A 119 22.26 5.28 -32.45
N SER A 120 21.03 5.66 -32.10
CA SER A 120 20.70 6.90 -31.42
C SER A 120 20.71 6.72 -29.87
N GLY A 121 20.67 7.82 -29.12
CA GLY A 121 20.58 7.79 -27.65
C GLY A 121 19.36 7.00 -27.13
N PRO A 122 18.15 7.27 -27.64
CA PRO A 122 16.96 6.51 -27.25
C PRO A 122 17.03 5.00 -27.52
N GLU A 123 17.68 4.59 -28.64
CA GLU A 123 17.84 3.17 -28.99
C GLU A 123 18.78 2.43 -28.03
N LEU A 124 19.76 3.13 -27.46
CA LEU A 124 20.67 2.57 -26.45
C LEU A 124 20.25 2.86 -25.00
N ASP A 125 19.15 3.60 -24.79
CA ASP A 125 18.72 4.12 -23.48
C ASP A 125 19.82 4.95 -22.79
N VAL A 126 20.53 5.77 -23.57
CA VAL A 126 21.61 6.66 -23.10
C VAL A 126 21.12 8.10 -23.18
N PRO A 127 20.87 8.75 -22.02
CA PRO A 127 20.41 10.14 -21.99
C PRO A 127 21.56 11.14 -22.17
N ASP A 128 21.24 12.35 -22.64
CA ASP A 128 22.18 13.48 -22.78
C ASP A 128 22.88 13.83 -21.45
N THR A 129 22.25 13.54 -20.33
CA THR A 129 22.81 13.77 -18.98
C THR A 129 23.97 12.84 -18.65
N LEU A 130 24.01 11.65 -19.25
CA LEU A 130 25.12 10.72 -19.10
C LEU A 130 26.23 11.03 -20.13
N TYR A 131 25.87 11.18 -21.41
CA TYR A 131 26.77 11.55 -22.48
C TYR A 131 26.20 12.74 -23.24
N PRO A 132 26.78 13.95 -23.14
CA PRO A 132 26.30 15.14 -23.82
C PRO A 132 26.25 14.98 -25.33
N HIS A 133 25.23 15.57 -25.95
CA HIS A 133 24.97 15.48 -27.39
C HIS A 133 24.51 14.11 -27.90
N CYS A 134 24.02 13.22 -27.02
CA CYS A 134 23.33 11.98 -27.45
C CYS A 134 21.94 12.24 -28.05
N GLY A 135 21.49 13.48 -28.12
CA GLY A 135 20.23 14.05 -28.52
C GLY A 135 19.20 13.19 -29.26
N ASN A 136 17.97 13.62 -29.27
CA ASN A 136 16.84 12.88 -29.82
C ASN A 136 16.81 12.91 -31.37
N GLU A 137 17.62 13.72 -32.03
CA GLU A 137 17.60 13.86 -33.48
C GLU A 137 18.84 13.20 -34.12
N GLY A 138 18.64 11.98 -34.60
CA GLY A 138 19.69 11.24 -35.34
C GLY A 138 20.51 10.27 -34.46
N ILE A 139 21.61 9.81 -35.01
CA ILE A 139 22.54 8.88 -34.35
C ILE A 139 23.49 9.60 -33.39
N ILE A 140 24.02 8.84 -32.42
CA ILE A 140 25.07 9.35 -31.51
C ILE A 140 26.34 9.60 -32.31
N LEU A 141 26.86 10.84 -32.26
CA LEU A 141 28.17 11.22 -32.77
C LEU A 141 29.12 11.37 -31.58
N LEU A 142 30.13 10.49 -31.49
CA LEU A 142 31.11 10.53 -30.41
C LEU A 142 32.04 11.72 -30.61
N GLN A 143 32.20 12.55 -29.57
CA GLN A 143 32.94 13.82 -29.62
C GLN A 143 34.45 13.63 -29.45
N GLU A 144 34.85 12.54 -28.80
CA GLU A 144 36.22 12.21 -28.50
C GLU A 144 36.68 11.04 -29.36
N GLU A 145 38.00 10.93 -29.62
CA GLU A 145 38.59 9.81 -30.35
C GLU A 145 38.64 8.57 -29.45
N TYR A 146 38.06 7.47 -29.91
CA TYR A 146 38.10 6.18 -29.27
C TYR A 146 38.63 5.10 -30.22
N PRO A 147 39.25 4.03 -29.69
CA PRO A 147 39.67 2.90 -30.52
C PRO A 147 38.47 2.27 -31.25
N LEU A 148 38.64 2.03 -32.54
CA LEU A 148 37.61 1.32 -33.32
C LEU A 148 37.42 -0.08 -32.81
N GLY A 149 36.15 -0.51 -32.66
CA GLY A 149 35.79 -1.78 -32.07
C GLY A 149 35.71 -1.79 -30.56
N MET A 150 36.06 -0.69 -29.87
CA MET A 150 35.86 -0.55 -28.43
C MET A 150 34.37 -0.67 -28.09
N SER A 151 34.02 -1.31 -26.97
CA SER A 151 32.64 -1.40 -26.52
C SER A 151 32.06 -0.03 -26.21
N VAL A 152 30.89 0.27 -26.76
CA VAL A 152 30.16 1.51 -26.44
C VAL A 152 29.76 1.59 -24.98
N SER A 153 29.54 0.45 -24.29
CA SER A 153 29.34 0.43 -22.84
C SER A 153 30.54 1.00 -22.08
N GLU A 154 31.77 0.70 -22.50
CA GLU A 154 32.97 1.28 -21.90
C GLU A 154 33.10 2.78 -22.21
N VAL A 155 32.73 3.21 -23.44
CA VAL A 155 32.70 4.63 -23.82
C VAL A 155 31.79 5.43 -22.88
N PHE A 156 30.64 4.88 -22.55
CA PHE A 156 29.66 5.57 -21.67
C PHE A 156 29.81 5.25 -20.18
N GLY A 157 30.81 4.42 -19.80
CA GLY A 157 30.99 3.98 -18.41
C GLY A 157 29.85 3.11 -17.86
N LEU A 158 29.17 2.43 -18.78
CA LEU A 158 28.12 1.47 -18.49
C LEU A 158 28.71 0.07 -18.27
N GLY A 159 27.93 -0.83 -17.68
CA GLY A 159 28.38 -2.19 -17.37
C GLY A 159 28.66 -2.40 -15.89
N ASP A 160 28.33 -1.42 -15.07
CA ASP A 160 28.36 -1.53 -13.61
C ASP A 160 27.08 -2.17 -13.09
N ASP A 161 27.20 -2.98 -12.05
CA ASP A 161 26.06 -3.54 -11.34
C ASP A 161 25.60 -2.56 -10.27
N VAL A 162 24.33 -2.19 -10.33
CA VAL A 162 23.69 -1.29 -9.37
C VAL A 162 22.77 -2.10 -8.48
N ILE A 163 22.99 -2.01 -7.17
CA ILE A 163 22.18 -2.69 -6.15
C ILE A 163 21.09 -1.75 -5.67
N GLU A 164 19.85 -2.20 -5.64
CA GLU A 164 18.72 -1.45 -5.09
C GLU A 164 18.39 -1.94 -3.67
N TYR A 165 18.62 -1.05 -2.69
CA TYR A 165 18.38 -1.35 -1.27
C TYR A 165 17.05 -0.79 -0.80
N GLU A 166 16.34 -1.57 0.02
CA GLU A 166 15.23 -1.10 0.85
C GLU A 166 15.76 -0.66 2.23
N ILE A 167 16.07 0.63 2.37
CA ILE A 167 16.58 1.17 3.64
C ILE A 167 15.42 1.61 4.53
N LEU A 168 15.26 0.92 5.65
CA LEU A 168 14.23 1.21 6.65
C LEU A 168 14.57 2.45 7.49
N ALA A 169 13.58 2.91 8.27
CA ALA A 169 13.70 4.16 9.02
C ALA A 169 14.72 4.09 10.18
N ASN A 170 15.06 2.89 10.65
CA ASN A 170 16.06 2.70 11.72
C ASN A 170 17.51 2.81 11.23
N ARG A 171 17.77 2.67 9.94
CA ARG A 171 19.12 2.72 9.37
C ARG A 171 19.31 3.88 8.39
N PRO A 172 19.09 5.16 8.82
CA PRO A 172 19.29 6.31 7.96
C PRO A 172 20.76 6.49 7.51
N ASP A 173 21.73 5.97 8.25
CA ASP A 173 23.14 5.91 7.88
C ASP A 173 23.36 5.20 6.54
N CYS A 174 22.61 4.14 6.26
CA CYS A 174 22.64 3.40 4.99
C CYS A 174 21.95 4.13 3.81
N LEU A 175 21.37 5.33 4.01
CA LEU A 175 20.94 6.18 2.89
C LEU A 175 22.13 6.92 2.25
N SER A 176 23.33 6.34 2.33
CA SER A 176 24.58 6.84 1.78
C SER A 176 25.48 5.71 1.29
N VAL A 177 26.32 6.02 0.32
CA VAL A 177 27.35 5.08 -0.15
C VAL A 177 28.31 4.70 0.97
N TRP A 178 28.75 5.70 1.80
CA TRP A 178 29.62 5.42 2.96
C TRP A 178 28.97 4.52 3.99
N GLY A 179 27.67 4.71 4.27
CA GLY A 179 26.96 3.87 5.22
C GLY A 179 26.81 2.43 4.71
N VAL A 180 26.44 2.27 3.44
CA VAL A 180 26.40 0.95 2.81
C VAL A 180 27.80 0.31 2.73
N ALA A 181 28.85 1.10 2.43
CA ALA A 181 30.21 0.57 2.37
C ALA A 181 30.74 0.13 3.75
N ARG A 182 30.41 0.87 4.84
CA ARG A 182 30.74 0.42 6.23
C ARG A 182 30.05 -0.90 6.55
N GLU A 183 28.75 -0.99 6.22
CA GLU A 183 27.97 -2.22 6.39
C GLU A 183 28.56 -3.37 5.58
N SER A 184 28.86 -3.12 4.30
CA SER A 184 29.47 -4.12 3.42
C SER A 184 30.83 -4.61 3.94
N ALA A 185 31.68 -3.70 4.45
CA ALA A 185 32.97 -4.04 5.01
C ALA A 185 32.83 -5.05 6.15
N THR A 186 31.90 -4.78 7.08
CA THR A 186 31.60 -5.70 8.20
C THR A 186 31.08 -7.06 7.71
N VAL A 187 30.11 -7.04 6.78
CA VAL A 187 29.49 -8.27 6.23
C VAL A 187 30.49 -9.14 5.47
N LEU A 188 31.46 -8.51 4.79
CA LEU A 188 32.45 -9.21 3.97
C LEU A 188 33.73 -9.56 4.75
N GLY A 189 33.90 -9.02 5.97
CA GLY A 189 35.13 -9.12 6.73
C GLY A 189 36.29 -8.31 6.14
N GLU A 190 35.97 -7.25 5.43
CA GLU A 190 36.89 -6.30 4.78
C GLU A 190 36.97 -4.99 5.60
N HIS A 191 37.78 -4.05 5.15
CA HIS A 191 37.93 -2.75 5.78
C HIS A 191 37.21 -1.65 5.01
N PHE A 192 36.54 -0.76 5.74
CA PHE A 192 36.09 0.52 5.19
C PHE A 192 37.23 1.53 5.20
N VAL A 193 37.49 2.14 4.04
CA VAL A 193 38.54 3.15 3.89
C VAL A 193 37.90 4.50 3.66
N MET A 194 38.02 5.38 4.65
CA MET A 194 37.57 6.76 4.55
C MET A 194 38.51 7.55 3.63
N PRO A 195 38.00 8.30 2.66
CA PRO A 195 38.86 9.16 1.83
C PRO A 195 39.44 10.31 2.69
N GLU A 196 40.71 10.65 2.44
CA GLU A 196 41.31 11.84 3.04
C GLU A 196 40.71 13.10 2.42
N ILE A 197 40.07 13.93 3.25
CA ILE A 197 39.43 15.18 2.82
C ILE A 197 40.42 16.32 3.06
N SER A 198 41.01 16.83 1.97
CA SER A 198 41.96 17.91 2.00
C SER A 198 41.82 18.79 0.77
N PHE A 199 41.85 20.12 0.94
CA PHE A 199 41.71 21.08 -0.14
C PHE A 199 42.37 22.40 0.24
N PRO A 200 42.88 23.19 -0.72
CA PRO A 200 43.40 24.52 -0.48
C PRO A 200 42.25 25.52 -0.30
N GLU A 201 42.36 26.36 0.72
CA GLU A 201 41.52 27.56 0.91
C GLU A 201 42.11 28.72 0.12
N ASN A 202 41.92 28.75 -1.18
CA ASN A 202 42.57 29.65 -2.14
C ASN A 202 41.75 30.91 -2.49
N GLY A 203 40.53 31.01 -1.97
CA GLY A 203 39.70 32.20 -2.12
C GLY A 203 40.18 33.39 -1.31
N LYS A 204 39.72 34.58 -1.66
CA LYS A 204 40.12 35.82 -0.96
C LYS A 204 39.13 36.12 0.16
N GLY A 205 39.61 36.81 1.23
CA GLY A 205 38.78 37.21 2.35
C GLY A 205 38.36 36.03 3.28
N VAL A 206 37.32 36.24 4.05
CA VAL A 206 36.74 35.25 4.94
C VAL A 206 35.22 35.21 4.75
N PHE A 207 34.56 34.20 5.28
CA PHE A 207 33.11 33.99 5.11
C PHE A 207 32.28 35.27 5.38
N SER A 208 32.58 35.99 6.46
CA SER A 208 31.85 37.19 6.88
C SER A 208 31.95 38.39 5.92
N ASP A 209 32.91 38.34 4.98
CA ASP A 209 33.05 39.38 3.96
C ASP A 209 32.05 39.20 2.82
N TYR A 210 31.46 37.98 2.69
CA TYR A 210 30.57 37.60 1.61
C TYR A 210 29.13 37.36 2.04
N ALA A 211 28.93 36.80 3.26
CA ALA A 211 27.61 36.45 3.71
C ALA A 211 27.42 36.54 5.23
N LYS A 212 26.18 36.70 5.65
CA LYS A 212 25.73 36.60 7.04
C LYS A 212 24.72 35.46 7.16
N VAL A 213 24.80 34.75 8.28
CA VAL A 213 23.82 33.69 8.58
C VAL A 213 23.22 33.92 9.95
N ARG A 214 21.93 33.76 10.08
CA ARG A 214 21.18 33.82 11.33
C ARG A 214 20.23 32.66 11.45
N VAL A 215 20.40 31.85 12.50
CA VAL A 215 19.48 30.75 12.82
C VAL A 215 18.55 31.23 13.93
N GLU A 216 17.26 31.42 13.61
CA GLU A 216 16.27 31.90 14.59
C GLU A 216 15.53 30.76 15.28
N ASP A 217 15.57 29.55 14.73
CA ASP A 217 14.90 28.34 15.26
C ASP A 217 15.93 27.20 15.41
N GLU A 218 16.78 27.29 16.44
CA GLU A 218 17.81 26.29 16.74
C GLU A 218 17.24 24.92 17.07
N ALA A 219 15.99 24.84 17.56
CA ALA A 219 15.33 23.58 17.86
C ALA A 219 15.00 22.78 16.59
N ASN A 220 14.71 23.48 15.50
CA ASN A 220 14.40 22.83 14.20
C ASN A 220 15.59 22.85 13.24
N CYS A 221 16.66 23.62 13.55
CA CYS A 221 17.92 23.61 12.83
C CYS A 221 19.08 23.51 13.85
N PRO A 222 19.37 22.32 14.38
CA PRO A 222 20.39 22.11 15.42
C PRO A 222 21.80 22.50 14.99
N ARG A 223 22.14 22.34 13.72
CA ARG A 223 23.41 22.77 13.13
C ARG A 223 23.22 23.34 11.74
N TYR A 224 23.89 24.41 11.45
CA TYR A 224 23.94 25.03 10.13
C TYR A 224 25.39 25.36 9.77
N CYS A 225 25.91 24.72 8.72
CA CYS A 225 27.24 24.96 8.19
C CYS A 225 27.15 25.58 6.80
N ALA A 226 28.05 26.50 6.48
CA ALA A 226 28.12 27.10 5.15
C ALA A 226 29.55 27.45 4.74
N ARG A 227 29.81 27.37 3.44
CA ARG A 227 31.06 27.83 2.81
C ARG A 227 30.79 28.67 1.56
N ILE A 228 31.67 29.60 1.29
CA ILE A 228 31.62 30.44 0.10
C ILE A 228 32.62 29.94 -0.93
N ILE A 229 32.13 29.80 -2.15
CA ILE A 229 32.93 29.49 -3.33
C ILE A 229 32.88 30.71 -4.27
N THR A 230 34.03 31.21 -4.67
CA THR A 230 34.17 32.33 -5.59
C THR A 230 34.81 31.92 -6.91
N ASN A 231 34.78 32.78 -7.91
CA ASN A 231 35.30 32.48 -9.25
C ASN A 231 34.72 31.19 -9.84
N VAL A 232 33.44 30.95 -9.58
CA VAL A 232 32.76 29.74 -10.02
C VAL A 232 32.68 29.69 -11.53
N LYS A 233 32.92 28.50 -12.08
CA LYS A 233 32.83 28.21 -13.51
C LYS A 233 31.83 27.08 -13.70
N ILE A 234 30.63 27.42 -14.14
CA ILE A 234 29.58 26.42 -14.41
C ILE A 234 29.92 25.69 -15.71
N GLY A 235 29.78 24.38 -15.67
CA GLY A 235 30.01 23.49 -16.80
C GLY A 235 29.49 22.09 -16.54
N PRO A 236 29.62 21.18 -17.50
CA PRO A 236 29.26 19.79 -17.31
C PRO A 236 30.17 19.12 -16.28
N SER A 237 29.63 18.23 -15.49
CA SER A 237 30.39 17.39 -14.57
C SER A 237 31.31 16.42 -15.31
N PRO A 238 32.41 15.99 -14.70
CA PRO A 238 33.30 15.00 -15.32
C PRO A 238 32.58 13.66 -15.51
N LYS A 239 33.05 12.87 -16.48
CA LYS A 239 32.43 11.59 -16.86
C LYS A 239 32.17 10.67 -15.65
N TRP A 240 33.19 10.45 -14.79
CA TRP A 240 33.06 9.56 -13.62
C TRP A 240 31.95 9.98 -12.65
N MET A 241 31.74 11.28 -12.42
CA MET A 241 30.68 11.79 -11.54
C MET A 241 29.29 11.57 -12.15
N ARG A 242 29.16 11.79 -13.47
CA ARG A 242 27.92 11.52 -14.20
C ARG A 242 27.55 10.04 -14.20
N GLU A 243 28.55 9.14 -14.32
CA GLU A 243 28.37 7.69 -14.24
C GLU A 243 27.80 7.26 -12.88
N TYR A 244 28.39 7.75 -11.78
CA TYR A 244 27.91 7.42 -10.43
C TYR A 244 26.52 7.99 -10.13
N LEU A 245 26.25 9.23 -10.54
CA LEU A 245 24.93 9.84 -10.40
C LEU A 245 23.88 9.06 -11.22
N TYR A 246 24.21 8.67 -12.45
CA TYR A 246 23.35 7.87 -13.31
C TYR A 246 23.03 6.51 -12.67
N GLY A 247 24.03 5.80 -12.18
CA GLY A 247 23.86 4.54 -11.44
C GLY A 247 22.98 4.69 -10.20
N ALA A 248 23.05 5.83 -9.52
CA ALA A 248 22.19 6.15 -8.38
C ALA A 248 20.79 6.65 -8.77
N GLY A 249 20.49 6.76 -10.09
CA GLY A 249 19.21 7.24 -10.59
C GLY A 249 19.03 8.77 -10.53
N VAL A 250 20.12 9.52 -10.36
CA VAL A 250 20.13 10.98 -10.29
C VAL A 250 20.58 11.58 -11.61
N ARG A 251 19.83 12.53 -12.12
CA ARG A 251 20.12 13.24 -13.35
C ARG A 251 21.21 14.29 -13.13
N SER A 252 22.31 14.23 -13.89
CA SER A 252 23.34 15.27 -13.91
C SER A 252 22.80 16.59 -14.50
N ILE A 253 23.15 17.73 -13.93
CA ILE A 253 22.69 19.07 -14.31
C ILE A 253 23.90 19.94 -14.68
N ASN A 254 24.72 20.28 -13.70
CA ASN A 254 25.98 20.99 -13.88
C ASN A 254 26.93 20.65 -12.72
N ASN A 255 28.20 20.99 -12.85
CA ASN A 255 29.24 20.61 -11.89
C ASN A 255 28.94 21.02 -10.44
N ILE A 256 28.36 22.18 -10.17
CA ILE A 256 28.05 22.64 -8.80
C ILE A 256 26.87 21.88 -8.19
N VAL A 257 25.77 21.75 -8.94
CA VAL A 257 24.59 21.00 -8.49
C VAL A 257 24.90 19.51 -8.35
N ASP A 258 25.69 18.96 -9.27
CA ASP A 258 26.11 17.57 -9.23
C ASP A 258 27.03 17.25 -8.05
N ILE A 259 27.92 18.20 -7.65
CA ILE A 259 28.71 18.08 -6.43
C ILE A 259 27.79 17.94 -5.21
N THR A 260 26.76 18.77 -5.09
CA THR A 260 25.84 18.68 -3.94
C THR A 260 25.06 17.36 -3.92
N ASN A 261 24.60 16.89 -5.10
CA ASN A 261 23.93 15.59 -5.21
C ASN A 261 24.88 14.41 -4.96
N PHE A 262 26.11 14.49 -5.48
CA PHE A 262 27.12 13.46 -5.26
C PHE A 262 27.46 13.33 -3.76
N VAL A 263 27.72 14.44 -3.08
CA VAL A 263 28.03 14.44 -1.62
C VAL A 263 26.84 13.95 -0.82
N MET A 264 25.61 14.34 -1.15
CA MET A 264 24.41 13.80 -0.50
C MET A 264 24.33 12.28 -0.62
N LEU A 265 24.55 11.72 -1.80
CA LEU A 265 24.53 10.28 -2.02
C LEU A 265 25.72 9.57 -1.35
N GLU A 266 26.90 10.18 -1.40
CA GLU A 266 28.14 9.64 -0.83
C GLU A 266 28.08 9.59 0.70
N THR A 267 27.72 10.71 1.35
CA THR A 267 27.79 10.89 2.81
C THR A 267 26.46 10.69 3.53
N GLY A 268 25.34 10.76 2.81
CA GLY A 268 23.99 10.76 3.36
C GLY A 268 23.53 12.15 3.85
N HIS A 269 24.32 13.18 3.64
CA HIS A 269 24.05 14.53 4.10
C HIS A 269 23.57 15.42 2.94
N PRO A 270 22.28 15.80 2.88
CA PRO A 270 21.78 16.68 1.83
C PRO A 270 22.43 18.06 1.91
N MET A 271 22.77 18.61 0.77
CA MET A 271 23.37 19.93 0.61
C MET A 271 22.55 20.79 -0.33
N HIS A 272 22.70 22.10 -0.21
CA HIS A 272 22.15 23.05 -1.16
C HIS A 272 23.21 24.08 -1.61
N ALA A 273 23.04 24.59 -2.81
CA ALA A 273 23.89 25.62 -3.38
C ALA A 273 23.03 26.83 -3.75
N PHE A 274 23.31 27.98 -3.13
CA PHE A 274 22.68 29.25 -3.45
C PHE A 274 23.57 30.07 -4.35
N ASP A 275 23.03 30.65 -5.43
CA ASP A 275 23.66 31.75 -6.11
C ASP A 275 23.69 32.99 -5.21
N LEU A 276 24.88 33.34 -4.70
CA LEU A 276 25.03 34.37 -3.70
C LEU A 276 24.58 35.76 -4.21
N SER A 277 24.63 36.00 -5.52
CA SER A 277 24.17 37.24 -6.11
C SER A 277 22.66 37.43 -6.05
N LYS A 278 21.91 36.31 -5.91
CA LYS A 278 20.43 36.29 -5.82
C LYS A 278 19.92 36.31 -4.38
N VAL A 279 20.80 36.13 -3.39
CA VAL A 279 20.47 36.23 -1.96
C VAL A 279 20.53 37.69 -1.55
N ARG A 280 19.40 38.27 -1.18
CA ARG A 280 19.27 39.70 -0.84
C ARG A 280 20.09 40.03 0.39
N GLU A 281 20.83 41.14 0.31
CA GLU A 281 21.74 41.58 1.35
C GLU A 281 22.74 40.50 1.78
N GLN A 282 22.95 39.48 0.97
CA GLN A 282 23.85 38.37 1.23
C GLN A 282 23.62 37.75 2.63
N THR A 283 22.37 37.69 3.04
CA THR A 283 21.98 37.22 4.38
C THR A 283 21.06 36.00 4.27
N ILE A 284 21.44 34.92 4.91
CA ILE A 284 20.62 33.72 5.10
C ILE A 284 19.98 33.76 6.48
N VAL A 285 18.69 33.53 6.56
CA VAL A 285 17.91 33.46 7.80
C VAL A 285 17.14 32.13 7.85
N VAL A 286 17.47 31.27 8.79
CA VAL A 286 16.74 30.05 9.06
C VAL A 286 15.65 30.37 10.08
N ARG A 287 14.40 30.40 9.63
CA ARG A 287 13.25 30.83 10.44
C ARG A 287 11.97 30.05 10.13
N ARG A 288 10.97 30.23 10.95
CA ARG A 288 9.60 29.81 10.59
C ARG A 288 9.05 30.67 9.46
N ALA A 289 8.27 30.03 8.58
CA ALA A 289 7.53 30.76 7.55
C ALA A 289 6.50 31.70 8.19
N HIS A 290 6.19 32.80 7.52
CA HIS A 290 5.06 33.66 7.90
C HIS A 290 3.74 33.05 7.43
N GLU A 291 2.65 33.41 8.09
CA GLU A 291 1.32 32.93 7.67
C GLU A 291 0.99 33.44 6.27
N GLY A 292 0.68 32.50 5.35
CA GLY A 292 0.35 32.82 3.98
C GLY A 292 1.55 33.20 3.09
N GLU A 293 2.79 33.10 3.59
CA GLU A 293 3.99 33.30 2.78
C GLU A 293 4.01 32.31 1.62
N THR A 294 4.43 32.74 0.44
CA THR A 294 4.51 31.90 -0.75
C THR A 294 5.95 31.65 -1.18
N LEU A 295 6.21 30.45 -1.66
CA LEU A 295 7.50 30.06 -2.22
C LEU A 295 7.28 29.24 -3.50
N THR A 296 7.96 29.60 -4.58
CA THR A 296 8.06 28.77 -5.76
C THR A 296 9.32 27.90 -5.66
N THR A 297 9.15 26.60 -5.67
CA THR A 297 10.23 25.62 -5.55
C THR A 297 10.84 25.30 -6.91
N LEU A 298 12.03 24.65 -6.93
CA LEU A 298 12.80 24.29 -8.13
C LEU A 298 12.02 23.44 -9.17
N ASP A 299 10.91 22.85 -8.80
CA ASP A 299 10.00 22.12 -9.71
C ASP A 299 8.93 23.04 -10.35
N GLY A 300 9.03 24.35 -10.16
CA GLY A 300 8.14 25.36 -10.72
C GLY A 300 6.78 25.45 -10.01
N ARG A 301 6.60 24.80 -8.87
CA ARG A 301 5.33 24.82 -8.11
C ARG A 301 5.37 25.88 -7.02
N THR A 302 4.28 26.65 -6.92
CA THR A 302 4.12 27.63 -5.85
C THR A 302 3.33 27.05 -4.68
N HIS A 303 3.89 27.17 -3.49
CA HIS A 303 3.31 26.66 -2.24
C HIS A 303 2.96 27.80 -1.31
N THR A 304 1.82 27.68 -0.62
CA THR A 304 1.44 28.57 0.48
C THR A 304 1.89 27.94 1.80
N LEU A 305 2.66 28.71 2.56
CA LEU A 305 3.33 28.23 3.75
C LEU A 305 2.56 28.61 5.03
N THR A 306 2.86 27.92 6.11
CA THR A 306 2.31 28.18 7.44
C THR A 306 3.42 28.33 8.47
N PRO A 307 3.20 28.99 9.63
CA PRO A 307 4.23 29.16 10.67
C PRO A 307 4.75 27.87 11.31
N LYS A 308 4.19 26.72 10.96
CA LYS A 308 4.71 25.39 11.38
C LYS A 308 5.88 24.91 10.51
N MET A 309 6.07 25.50 9.35
CA MET A 309 7.09 25.11 8.37
C MET A 309 8.37 25.91 8.57
N LEU A 310 9.51 25.22 8.47
CA LEU A 310 10.83 25.84 8.52
C LEU A 310 11.27 26.21 7.11
N VAL A 311 11.80 27.42 6.95
CA VAL A 311 12.30 27.92 5.68
C VAL A 311 13.73 28.44 5.81
N ILE A 312 14.47 28.34 4.73
CA ILE A 312 15.66 29.15 4.50
C ILE A 312 15.18 30.42 3.79
N ALA A 313 15.51 31.56 4.31
CA ALA A 313 15.05 32.85 3.81
C ALA A 313 16.23 33.81 3.62
N ASP A 314 16.06 34.83 2.83
CA ASP A 314 16.86 36.04 2.88
C ASP A 314 16.16 37.06 3.83
N ASN A 315 16.64 38.32 3.87
CA ASN A 315 16.04 39.34 4.74
C ASN A 315 14.61 39.73 4.34
N GLU A 316 14.12 39.33 3.16
CA GLU A 316 12.79 39.75 2.68
C GLU A 316 11.81 38.58 2.50
N ARG A 317 12.29 37.40 2.05
CA ARG A 317 11.42 36.29 1.65
C ARG A 317 12.05 34.93 1.88
N ALA A 318 11.21 33.89 1.85
CA ALA A 318 11.69 32.50 1.82
C ALA A 318 12.36 32.21 0.46
N THR A 319 13.53 31.59 0.52
CA THR A 319 14.34 31.16 -0.63
C THR A 319 14.44 29.65 -0.76
N GLY A 320 13.91 28.89 0.22
CA GLY A 320 13.85 27.43 0.19
C GLY A 320 13.06 26.84 1.34
N LEU A 321 12.53 25.63 1.15
CA LEU A 321 11.97 24.81 2.21
C LEU A 321 13.11 24.04 2.88
N ALA A 322 13.37 24.31 4.14
CA ALA A 322 14.49 23.71 4.89
C ALA A 322 14.48 22.18 4.83
N GLY A 323 15.51 21.60 4.25
CA GLY A 323 15.69 20.15 4.11
C GLY A 323 14.71 19.45 3.14
N ILE A 324 13.95 20.18 2.33
CA ILE A 324 12.97 19.62 1.41
C ILE A 324 13.33 19.97 -0.04
N MET A 325 13.28 21.26 -0.39
CA MET A 325 13.56 21.72 -1.75
C MET A 325 13.93 23.19 -1.78
N GLY A 326 14.94 23.55 -2.56
CA GLY A 326 15.32 24.93 -2.81
C GLY A 326 14.27 25.72 -3.58
N GLY A 327 14.34 27.05 -3.51
CA GLY A 327 13.51 27.94 -4.30
C GLY A 327 14.12 28.24 -5.67
N GLU A 328 13.26 28.44 -6.67
CA GLU A 328 13.63 28.73 -8.06
C GLU A 328 14.49 30.00 -8.18
N GLU A 329 14.16 31.01 -7.41
CA GLU A 329 14.81 32.34 -7.53
C GLU A 329 16.28 32.38 -7.09
N SER A 330 16.75 31.40 -6.32
CA SER A 330 18.16 31.29 -5.87
C SER A 330 18.93 30.18 -6.60
N GLU A 331 18.37 29.64 -7.67
CA GLU A 331 18.94 28.55 -8.46
C GLU A 331 20.31 28.93 -9.10
N ILE A 332 21.21 27.95 -9.18
CA ILE A 332 22.47 28.02 -9.88
C ILE A 332 22.22 28.05 -11.40
N VAL A 333 22.69 29.09 -12.06
CA VAL A 333 22.57 29.30 -13.50
C VAL A 333 23.95 29.43 -14.15
N ASN A 334 24.00 29.44 -15.48
CA ASN A 334 25.28 29.42 -16.24
C ASN A 334 26.21 30.61 -15.97
N ASP A 335 25.69 31.74 -15.50
CA ASP A 335 26.44 32.95 -15.17
C ASP A 335 26.68 33.14 -13.66
N THR A 336 26.37 32.16 -12.84
CA THR A 336 26.66 32.17 -11.41
C THR A 336 28.17 32.24 -11.18
N ALA A 337 28.62 33.27 -10.49
CA ALA A 337 30.04 33.54 -10.21
C ALA A 337 30.46 33.26 -8.76
N SER A 338 29.52 33.27 -7.83
CA SER A 338 29.78 32.99 -6.40
C SER A 338 28.63 32.17 -5.83
N VAL A 339 28.97 31.16 -5.03
CA VAL A 339 28.05 30.19 -4.46
C VAL A 339 28.20 30.15 -2.96
N LEU A 340 27.07 30.07 -2.26
CA LEU A 340 27.05 29.66 -0.86
C LEU A 340 26.60 28.20 -0.79
N PHE A 341 27.50 27.31 -0.37
CA PHE A 341 27.14 25.94 -0.01
C PHE A 341 26.55 25.90 1.38
N GLU A 342 25.38 25.27 1.48
CA GLU A 342 24.69 24.94 2.73
C GLU A 342 24.80 23.45 3.02
N CYS A 343 25.14 23.13 4.26
CA CYS A 343 25.05 21.78 4.81
C CYS A 343 24.51 21.89 6.23
N ALA A 344 23.27 21.50 6.46
CA ALA A 344 22.59 21.72 7.72
C ALA A 344 21.87 20.48 8.22
N THR A 345 21.56 20.43 9.50
CA THR A 345 20.68 19.39 10.07
C THR A 345 19.36 20.02 10.46
N PHE A 346 18.27 19.41 10.03
CA PHE A 346 16.91 19.84 10.33
C PHE A 346 16.17 18.78 11.13
N GLU A 347 15.28 19.24 12.03
CA GLU A 347 14.51 18.35 12.89
C GLU A 347 13.57 17.47 12.05
N ARG A 348 13.67 16.16 12.24
CA ARG A 348 13.04 15.13 11.41
C ARG A 348 11.51 15.19 11.41
N GLY A 349 10.89 15.50 12.57
CA GLY A 349 9.43 15.58 12.70
C GLY A 349 8.85 16.76 11.94
N ASN A 350 9.51 17.94 12.04
CA ASN A 350 9.12 19.14 11.30
C ASN A 350 9.25 18.91 9.78
N ASN A 351 10.39 18.37 9.34
CA ASN A 351 10.62 18.07 7.93
C ASN A 351 9.58 17.10 7.38
N ARG A 352 9.29 15.98 8.07
CA ARG A 352 8.28 15.01 7.70
C ARG A 352 6.88 15.62 7.59
N VAL A 353 6.46 16.40 8.57
CA VAL A 353 5.13 17.04 8.59
C VAL A 353 5.01 18.05 7.46
N THR A 354 6.03 18.87 7.22
CA THR A 354 6.05 19.85 6.13
C THR A 354 5.98 19.19 4.77
N ALA A 355 6.88 18.22 4.51
CA ALA A 355 6.92 17.48 3.25
C ALA A 355 5.58 16.80 2.94
N ARG A 356 4.98 16.14 3.94
CA ARG A 356 3.68 15.48 3.81
C ARG A 356 2.52 16.46 3.59
N THR A 357 2.54 17.60 4.27
CA THR A 357 1.49 18.62 4.15
C THR A 357 1.47 19.24 2.76
N LEU A 358 2.65 19.49 2.19
CA LEU A 358 2.80 20.05 0.85
C LEU A 358 2.76 18.99 -0.26
N GLY A 359 2.79 17.69 0.08
CA GLY A 359 2.82 16.60 -0.88
C GLY A 359 4.12 16.50 -1.66
N ILE A 360 5.25 16.98 -1.09
CA ILE A 360 6.57 16.98 -1.71
C ILE A 360 7.41 15.84 -1.11
N ARG A 361 7.98 15.02 -1.98
CA ARG A 361 8.94 13.98 -1.58
C ARG A 361 10.19 14.09 -2.44
N THR A 362 11.33 14.29 -1.79
CA THR A 362 12.64 14.42 -2.44
C THR A 362 13.65 13.49 -1.77
N GLU A 363 14.81 13.29 -2.40
CA GLU A 363 15.95 12.57 -1.80
C GLU A 363 16.43 13.25 -0.51
N SER A 364 16.36 14.59 -0.46
CA SER A 364 16.69 15.38 0.72
C SER A 364 15.67 15.14 1.85
N SER A 365 14.38 15.35 1.59
CA SER A 365 13.34 15.16 2.61
C SER A 365 13.29 13.73 3.14
N GLY A 366 13.53 12.72 2.29
CA GLY A 366 13.61 11.32 2.68
C GLY A 366 14.73 11.01 3.68
N ARG A 367 15.85 11.73 3.61
CA ARG A 367 16.96 11.62 4.55
C ARG A 367 16.67 12.35 5.85
N PHE A 368 16.23 13.61 5.77
CA PHE A 368 15.93 14.40 6.97
C PHE A 368 14.79 13.81 7.81
N GLU A 369 13.73 13.28 7.20
CA GLU A 369 12.63 12.66 7.96
C GLU A 369 13.05 11.41 8.75
N LYS A 370 14.09 10.70 8.29
CA LYS A 370 14.65 9.53 8.98
C LYS A 370 15.76 9.93 10.00
N GLY A 371 16.37 11.07 9.81
CA GLY A 371 17.40 11.63 10.65
C GLY A 371 18.76 11.71 9.96
N VAL A 372 19.32 12.90 9.96
CA VAL A 372 20.68 13.21 9.46
C VAL A 372 21.55 13.61 10.64
N CYS A 373 22.77 13.09 10.69
CA CYS A 373 23.69 13.30 11.79
C CYS A 373 24.27 14.72 11.75
N ALA A 374 24.10 15.49 12.83
CA ALA A 374 24.66 16.84 12.90
C ALA A 374 26.20 16.87 12.91
N GLU A 375 26.82 15.83 13.44
CA GLU A 375 28.30 15.76 13.56
C GLU A 375 29.00 15.69 12.20
N THR A 376 28.32 15.12 11.16
CA THR A 376 28.90 14.94 9.83
C THR A 376 28.70 16.12 8.88
N CYS A 377 28.05 17.24 9.32
CA CYS A 377 27.80 18.42 8.49
C CYS A 377 29.09 19.01 7.89
N MET A 378 30.09 19.24 8.72
CA MET A 378 31.36 19.85 8.25
C MET A 378 32.12 18.91 7.32
N GLU A 379 32.15 17.62 7.62
CA GLU A 379 32.81 16.61 6.78
C GLU A 379 32.20 16.57 5.36
N ALA A 380 30.85 16.59 5.25
CA ALA A 380 30.16 16.66 3.98
C ALA A 380 30.43 17.97 3.23
N LEU A 381 30.44 19.10 3.95
CA LEU A 381 30.73 20.41 3.39
C LEU A 381 32.17 20.50 2.86
N ASP A 382 33.13 19.99 3.62
CA ASP A 382 34.54 19.97 3.25
C ASP A 382 34.77 19.01 2.07
N ARG A 383 34.02 17.88 1.99
CA ARG A 383 34.05 16.98 0.82
C ARG A 383 33.61 17.71 -0.45
N ALA A 384 32.54 18.51 -0.36
CA ALA A 384 32.09 19.32 -1.51
C ALA A 384 33.16 20.33 -1.95
N CYS A 385 33.82 21.00 -0.99
CA CYS A 385 34.92 21.94 -1.27
C CYS A 385 36.14 21.27 -1.92
N MET A 386 36.47 20.04 -1.48
CA MET A 386 37.50 19.24 -2.11
C MET A 386 37.14 18.93 -3.57
N LEU A 387 35.90 18.56 -3.84
CA LEU A 387 35.43 18.29 -5.22
C LEU A 387 35.47 19.56 -6.08
N VAL A 388 35.06 20.73 -5.57
CA VAL A 388 35.18 22.01 -6.29
C VAL A 388 36.64 22.28 -6.70
N THR A 389 37.57 22.07 -5.79
CA THR A 389 39.00 22.27 -6.03
C THR A 389 39.55 21.24 -7.03
N MET A 390 39.17 19.95 -6.86
CA MET A 390 39.61 18.87 -7.74
C MET A 390 39.13 19.09 -9.19
N LEU A 391 37.93 19.63 -9.37
CA LEU A 391 37.37 19.95 -10.67
C LEU A 391 37.83 21.31 -11.22
N GLY A 392 38.53 22.13 -10.41
CA GLY A 392 38.96 23.45 -10.83
C GLY A 392 37.82 24.39 -11.16
N CYS A 393 36.66 24.19 -10.57
CA CYS A 393 35.45 24.93 -10.92
C CYS A 393 35.12 26.09 -9.94
N GLY A 394 36.03 26.41 -9.01
CA GLY A 394 35.91 27.57 -8.12
C GLY A 394 37.01 27.64 -7.08
N ASP A 395 37.07 28.74 -6.38
CA ASP A 395 38.02 29.02 -5.28
C ASP A 395 37.30 28.96 -3.94
N VAL A 396 37.79 28.16 -2.99
CA VAL A 396 37.20 28.00 -1.64
C VAL A 396 37.65 29.14 -0.73
N VAL A 397 36.70 29.94 -0.20
CA VAL A 397 36.99 31.02 0.74
C VAL A 397 37.37 30.44 2.09
N PRO A 398 38.47 30.94 2.73
CA PRO A 398 38.87 30.51 4.06
C PRO A 398 37.78 30.71 5.11
N VAL A 399 37.78 29.86 6.13
CA VAL A 399 36.88 29.87 7.30
C VAL A 399 35.43 29.60 6.91
N ALA A 400 34.95 28.44 7.27
CA ALA A 400 33.51 28.10 7.16
C ALA A 400 32.69 28.81 8.22
N TYR A 401 31.42 29.06 7.96
CA TYR A 401 30.44 29.35 9.02
C TYR A 401 29.94 28.00 9.60
N ASP A 402 29.93 27.92 10.93
CA ASP A 402 29.41 26.75 11.67
C ASP A 402 28.67 27.26 12.91
N ASN A 403 27.37 27.05 12.93
CA ASN A 403 26.50 27.32 14.06
C ASN A 403 26.00 25.98 14.63
N TYR A 404 26.61 25.55 15.72
CA TYR A 404 26.29 24.35 16.48
C TYR A 404 26.22 24.66 17.98
N PRO A 405 25.13 25.33 18.45
CA PRO A 405 25.05 25.84 19.81
C PRO A 405 24.94 24.72 20.86
N HIS A 406 24.42 23.57 20.49
CA HIS A 406 24.17 22.44 21.40
C HIS A 406 24.75 21.14 20.83
N PRO A 407 26.11 20.97 20.87
CA PRO A 407 26.72 19.73 20.36
C PRO A 407 26.22 18.50 21.10
N ALA A 408 25.88 17.45 20.35
CA ALA A 408 25.52 16.16 20.94
C ALA A 408 26.76 15.57 21.66
N GLY A 409 26.58 15.13 22.90
CA GLY A 409 27.61 14.40 23.60
C GLY A 409 27.81 13.00 23.09
N LYS A 410 28.92 12.36 23.50
CA LYS A 410 29.13 10.92 23.21
C LYS A 410 28.02 10.09 23.79
N LYS A 411 27.40 9.26 22.98
CA LYS A 411 26.32 8.33 23.37
C LYS A 411 26.95 7.05 23.90
N ILE A 412 26.81 6.81 25.20
CA ILE A 412 27.33 5.58 25.84
C ILE A 412 26.16 4.67 26.17
N VAL A 413 26.20 3.44 25.66
CA VAL A 413 25.25 2.38 25.99
C VAL A 413 25.96 1.30 26.80
N LYS A 414 25.40 0.94 27.95
CA LYS A 414 25.88 -0.16 28.79
C LYS A 414 24.97 -1.36 28.64
N ALA A 415 25.55 -2.56 28.52
CA ALA A 415 24.83 -3.80 28.34
C ALA A 415 25.47 -4.95 29.13
N ASP A 416 24.72 -6.02 29.34
CA ASP A 416 25.18 -7.26 30.00
C ASP A 416 25.17 -8.40 28.98
N ALA A 417 26.32 -9.01 28.73
CA ALA A 417 26.49 -10.08 27.75
C ALA A 417 25.55 -11.29 28.00
N ASN A 418 25.28 -11.61 29.28
CA ASN A 418 24.38 -12.70 29.62
C ASN A 418 22.91 -12.34 29.31
N ARG A 419 22.53 -11.06 29.39
CA ARG A 419 21.21 -10.61 28.98
C ARG A 419 21.07 -10.60 27.47
N ILE A 420 22.14 -10.20 26.75
CA ILE A 420 22.19 -10.32 25.29
C ILE A 420 22.00 -11.79 24.89
N ARG A 421 22.77 -12.75 25.40
CA ARG A 421 22.63 -14.18 25.11
C ARG A 421 21.22 -14.70 25.34
N ARG A 422 20.62 -14.34 26.48
CA ARG A 422 19.25 -14.73 26.80
C ARG A 422 18.22 -14.15 25.84
N ARG A 423 18.44 -12.91 25.37
CA ARG A 423 17.54 -12.23 24.42
C ARG A 423 17.62 -12.86 23.04
N ILE A 424 18.83 -13.10 22.53
CA ILE A 424 19.01 -13.65 21.19
C ILE A 424 18.83 -15.18 21.14
N GLY A 425 18.90 -15.86 22.28
CA GLY A 425 18.73 -17.30 22.37
C GLY A 425 19.92 -18.12 21.88
N VAL A 426 21.10 -17.46 21.76
CA VAL A 426 22.34 -18.09 21.27
C VAL A 426 23.47 -17.77 22.23
N ASP A 427 24.37 -18.74 22.47
CA ASP A 427 25.54 -18.60 23.31
C ASP A 427 26.72 -18.03 22.48
N VAL A 428 26.85 -16.71 22.45
CA VAL A 428 27.93 -15.99 21.77
C VAL A 428 28.99 -15.63 22.83
N SER A 429 30.28 -15.89 22.55
CA SER A 429 31.35 -15.55 23.49
C SER A 429 31.50 -14.02 23.63
N ASN A 430 32.10 -13.58 24.74
CA ASN A 430 32.34 -12.16 25.00
C ASN A 430 33.24 -11.55 23.92
N GLU A 431 34.31 -12.24 23.57
CA GLU A 431 35.27 -11.82 22.55
C GLU A 431 34.57 -11.66 21.18
N LYS A 432 33.67 -12.62 20.84
CA LYS A 432 32.94 -12.53 19.55
C LYS A 432 31.92 -11.39 19.53
N MET A 433 31.28 -11.10 20.68
CA MET A 433 30.40 -9.91 20.78
C MET A 433 31.17 -8.61 20.59
N GLU A 434 32.34 -8.50 21.27
CA GLU A 434 33.22 -7.34 21.15
C GLU A 434 33.72 -7.16 19.72
N ASP A 435 34.22 -8.23 19.08
CA ASP A 435 34.66 -8.21 17.68
C ASP A 435 33.57 -7.74 16.72
N ILE A 436 32.34 -8.24 16.89
CA ILE A 436 31.20 -7.83 16.06
C ILE A 436 30.91 -6.34 16.23
N LEU A 437 30.80 -5.86 17.46
CA LEU A 437 30.49 -4.45 17.73
C LEU A 437 31.60 -3.51 17.23
N LEU A 438 32.85 -3.88 17.44
CA LEU A 438 34.01 -3.14 16.92
C LEU A 438 34.01 -3.09 15.39
N SER A 439 33.66 -4.20 14.70
CA SER A 439 33.57 -4.23 13.23
C SER A 439 32.48 -3.28 12.68
N LEU A 440 31.47 -3.00 13.49
CA LEU A 440 30.42 -2.01 13.19
C LEU A 440 30.78 -0.58 13.60
N ASN A 441 32.04 -0.33 13.95
CA ASN A 441 32.55 0.94 14.48
C ASN A 441 31.86 1.39 15.79
N ILE A 442 31.39 0.43 16.59
CA ILE A 442 30.86 0.68 17.92
C ILE A 442 32.02 0.41 18.90
N ASP A 443 32.69 1.47 19.37
CA ASP A 443 33.80 1.33 20.29
C ASP A 443 33.33 0.64 21.57
N THR A 444 33.79 -0.60 21.78
CA THR A 444 33.29 -1.45 22.85
C THR A 444 34.41 -1.87 23.79
N VAL A 445 34.18 -1.76 25.08
CA VAL A 445 35.09 -2.24 26.14
C VAL A 445 34.33 -3.27 26.99
N MET A 446 34.93 -4.43 27.13
CA MET A 446 34.44 -5.51 27.99
C MET A 446 35.10 -5.46 29.37
N ASP A 447 34.27 -5.53 30.44
CA ASP A 447 34.73 -5.75 31.82
C ASP A 447 33.96 -6.93 32.43
N GLY A 448 34.51 -8.11 32.31
CA GLY A 448 33.78 -9.38 32.55
C GLY A 448 32.63 -9.53 31.60
N ASP A 449 31.39 -9.60 32.12
CA ASP A 449 30.18 -9.68 31.30
C ASP A 449 29.51 -8.31 31.04
N GLN A 450 30.14 -7.21 31.46
CA GLN A 450 29.61 -5.86 31.22
C GLN A 450 30.26 -5.24 29.99
N LEU A 451 29.42 -4.76 29.05
CA LEU A 451 29.84 -4.00 27.89
C LEU A 451 29.64 -2.51 28.15
N THR A 452 30.60 -1.69 27.76
CA THR A 452 30.45 -0.24 27.64
C THR A 452 30.74 0.12 26.18
N CYS A 453 29.71 0.57 25.48
CA CYS A 453 29.73 0.85 24.05
C CYS A 453 29.57 2.33 23.78
N GLU A 454 30.55 2.96 23.11
CA GLU A 454 30.42 4.31 22.56
C GLU A 454 29.80 4.23 21.16
N ILE A 455 28.59 4.77 20.98
CA ILE A 455 27.83 4.67 19.75
C ILE A 455 28.25 5.77 18.78
N PRO A 456 28.62 5.43 17.53
CA PRO A 456 28.97 6.45 16.56
C PRO A 456 27.75 7.33 16.23
N PRO A 457 27.94 8.65 16.04
CA PRO A 457 26.83 9.62 15.96
C PRO A 457 25.87 9.37 14.80
N TYR A 458 26.29 8.70 13.73
CA TYR A 458 25.42 8.35 12.59
C TYR A 458 24.48 7.15 12.89
N ARG A 459 24.73 6.36 13.98
CA ARG A 459 23.85 5.27 14.43
C ARG A 459 22.80 5.82 15.39
N VAL A 460 21.83 6.50 14.83
CA VAL A 460 20.73 7.14 15.60
C VAL A 460 19.72 6.13 16.17
N ASP A 461 19.78 4.89 15.70
CA ASP A 461 18.90 3.77 16.05
C ASP A 461 19.30 3.03 17.34
N ILE A 462 20.55 3.11 17.75
CA ILE A 462 21.05 2.37 18.93
C ILE A 462 20.83 3.18 20.19
N ASP A 463 19.78 2.88 20.95
CA ASP A 463 19.41 3.57 22.19
C ASP A 463 19.68 2.74 23.45
N GLY A 464 19.80 1.42 23.32
CA GLY A 464 19.95 0.56 24.46
C GLY A 464 20.46 -0.86 24.17
N GLU A 465 20.46 -1.70 25.21
CA GLU A 465 20.94 -3.08 25.13
C GLU A 465 20.18 -3.94 24.10
N ALA A 466 18.90 -3.63 23.86
CA ALA A 466 18.12 -4.37 22.88
C ALA A 466 18.70 -4.19 21.47
N ASP A 467 19.09 -2.96 21.14
CA ASP A 467 19.62 -2.61 19.84
C ASP A 467 21.02 -3.24 19.65
N LEU A 468 21.87 -3.23 20.72
CA LEU A 468 23.13 -3.97 20.69
C LEU A 468 22.93 -5.47 20.52
N SER A 469 21.86 -6.04 21.08
CA SER A 469 21.50 -7.46 20.89
C SER A 469 21.17 -7.77 19.43
N GLU A 470 20.47 -6.85 18.73
CA GLU A 470 20.18 -6.95 17.30
C GLU A 470 21.47 -6.93 16.48
N GLU A 471 22.37 -5.97 16.77
CA GLU A 471 23.64 -5.85 16.06
C GLU A 471 24.50 -7.12 16.19
N VAL A 472 24.60 -7.66 17.42
CA VAL A 472 25.32 -8.91 17.66
C VAL A 472 24.69 -10.08 16.88
N LEU A 473 23.36 -10.22 16.95
CA LEU A 473 22.67 -11.37 16.32
C LEU A 473 22.75 -11.34 14.80
N ARG A 474 22.47 -10.17 14.18
CA ARG A 474 22.43 -10.04 12.73
C ARG A 474 23.81 -10.31 12.08
N MET A 475 24.91 -9.95 12.77
CA MET A 475 26.25 -10.23 12.28
C MET A 475 26.76 -11.61 12.69
N TYR A 476 26.28 -12.17 13.81
CA TYR A 476 26.60 -13.53 14.19
C TYR A 476 25.95 -14.56 13.25
N GLY A 477 24.70 -14.29 12.81
CA GLY A 477 23.91 -15.09 11.87
C GLY A 477 22.66 -15.71 12.50
N TYR A 478 21.53 -15.49 11.86
CA TYR A 478 20.23 -16.05 12.29
C TYR A 478 20.16 -17.56 12.18
N GLU A 479 21.00 -18.18 11.35
CA GLU A 479 21.11 -19.63 11.18
C GLU A 479 21.62 -20.35 12.44
N HIS A 480 22.24 -19.63 13.36
CA HIS A 480 22.70 -20.16 14.66
C HIS A 480 21.60 -20.24 15.71
N ILE A 481 20.41 -19.66 15.45
CA ILE A 481 19.30 -19.73 16.39
C ILE A 481 18.68 -21.14 16.35
N PRO A 482 18.71 -21.88 17.48
CA PRO A 482 18.14 -23.22 17.51
C PRO A 482 16.61 -23.16 17.44
N SER A 483 16.01 -24.05 16.66
CA SER A 483 14.57 -24.25 16.71
C SER A 483 14.16 -24.83 18.07
N THR A 484 13.33 -24.08 18.81
CA THR A 484 12.81 -24.51 20.10
C THR A 484 11.30 -24.60 20.07
N LEU A 485 10.73 -25.55 20.85
CA LEU A 485 9.31 -25.61 21.07
C LEU A 485 8.90 -24.46 22.02
N MET A 486 7.76 -23.86 21.74
CA MET A 486 7.17 -22.88 22.67
C MET A 486 6.84 -23.59 23.98
N THR A 487 7.30 -23.02 25.09
CA THR A 487 6.93 -23.45 26.45
C THR A 487 6.07 -22.37 27.09
N GLY A 488 5.01 -22.80 27.77
CA GLY A 488 4.11 -21.88 28.46
C GLY A 488 2.99 -22.63 29.14
N GLU A 489 2.29 -21.97 30.02
CA GLU A 489 1.06 -22.50 30.60
C GLU A 489 0.03 -22.68 29.50
N THR A 490 -0.48 -23.91 29.36
CA THR A 490 -1.55 -24.18 28.41
C THR A 490 -2.88 -23.80 29.04
N MET A 491 -3.54 -22.78 28.48
CA MET A 491 -4.91 -22.49 28.79
C MET A 491 -5.83 -23.03 27.69
N PRO A 492 -6.96 -23.70 28.05
CA PRO A 492 -7.90 -24.12 27.03
C PRO A 492 -8.42 -22.89 26.27
N GLY A 493 -8.15 -22.87 24.98
CA GLY A 493 -8.70 -21.81 24.10
C GLY A 493 -10.21 -21.92 24.07
N HIS A 494 -10.93 -20.83 24.36
CA HIS A 494 -12.38 -20.75 24.27
C HIS A 494 -12.81 -19.56 23.43
N ARG A 495 -13.98 -19.70 22.79
CA ARG A 495 -14.66 -18.59 22.13
C ARG A 495 -15.47 -17.83 23.15
N ASN A 496 -15.50 -16.51 23.05
CA ASN A 496 -16.48 -15.72 23.80
C ASN A 496 -17.91 -16.04 23.30
N GLU A 497 -18.92 -15.65 24.06
CA GLU A 497 -20.33 -15.95 23.75
C GLU A 497 -20.76 -15.44 22.36
N LYS A 498 -20.33 -14.25 21.96
CA LYS A 498 -20.62 -13.69 20.63
C LYS A 498 -20.03 -14.55 19.52
N GLN A 499 -18.75 -14.93 19.66
CA GLN A 499 -18.06 -15.79 18.70
C GLN A 499 -18.68 -17.21 18.65
N ALA A 500 -19.02 -17.78 19.81
CA ALA A 500 -19.68 -19.08 19.89
C ALA A 500 -21.04 -19.06 19.20
N PHE A 501 -21.84 -18.00 19.43
CA PHE A 501 -23.14 -17.81 18.79
C PHE A 501 -23.01 -17.68 17.28
N ALA A 502 -22.15 -16.78 16.78
CA ALA A 502 -21.92 -16.59 15.35
C ALA A 502 -21.46 -17.88 14.68
N THR A 503 -20.54 -18.63 15.32
CA THR A 503 -20.08 -19.94 14.81
C THR A 503 -21.25 -20.95 14.79
N GLY A 504 -22.12 -20.93 15.77
CA GLY A 504 -23.31 -21.79 15.84
C GLY A 504 -24.27 -21.53 14.66
N VAL A 505 -24.55 -20.25 14.37
CA VAL A 505 -25.36 -19.82 13.21
C VAL A 505 -24.73 -20.32 11.90
N LYS A 506 -23.44 -20.05 11.68
CA LYS A 506 -22.73 -20.46 10.46
C LYS A 506 -22.74 -21.99 10.28
N ARG A 507 -22.39 -22.75 11.31
CA ARG A 507 -22.39 -24.21 11.27
C ARG A 507 -23.77 -24.81 10.94
N MET A 508 -24.83 -24.20 11.47
CA MET A 508 -26.17 -24.65 11.17
C MET A 508 -26.50 -24.44 9.68
N LEU A 509 -26.22 -23.26 9.13
CA LEU A 509 -26.47 -22.97 7.72
C LEU A 509 -25.63 -23.85 6.79
N VAL A 510 -24.36 -24.09 7.14
CA VAL A 510 -23.50 -25.06 6.42
C VAL A 510 -24.12 -26.45 6.44
N GLY A 511 -24.68 -26.92 7.59
CA GLY A 511 -25.40 -28.17 7.70
C GLY A 511 -26.69 -28.23 6.85
N MET A 512 -27.24 -27.08 6.46
CA MET A 512 -28.37 -26.96 5.51
C MET A 512 -27.91 -26.84 4.05
N GLY A 513 -26.62 -26.96 3.76
CA GLY A 513 -26.04 -26.90 2.41
C GLY A 513 -25.71 -25.51 1.90
N PHE A 514 -25.52 -24.52 2.80
CA PHE A 514 -25.06 -23.19 2.43
C PHE A 514 -23.54 -23.10 2.42
N TYR A 515 -23.01 -22.32 1.50
CA TYR A 515 -21.62 -21.90 1.48
C TYR A 515 -21.49 -20.53 2.11
N GLU A 516 -20.46 -20.33 2.94
CA GLU A 516 -20.13 -19.02 3.50
C GLU A 516 -19.47 -18.15 2.44
N ALA A 517 -20.05 -16.99 2.16
CA ALA A 517 -19.46 -15.94 1.36
C ALA A 517 -18.74 -14.93 2.27
N GLN A 518 -17.64 -14.38 1.77
CA GLN A 518 -16.93 -13.26 2.40
C GLN A 518 -16.77 -12.16 1.36
N THR A 519 -17.56 -11.11 1.51
CA THR A 519 -17.54 -9.97 0.60
C THR A 519 -16.84 -8.78 1.23
N PHE A 520 -16.38 -7.84 0.40
CA PHE A 520 -15.72 -6.64 0.90
C PHE A 520 -16.66 -5.76 1.73
N SER A 521 -16.14 -5.19 2.82
CA SER A 521 -16.85 -4.19 3.63
C SER A 521 -16.94 -2.83 2.93
N PHE A 522 -16.03 -2.56 1.99
CA PHE A 522 -16.05 -1.38 1.15
C PHE A 522 -16.76 -1.68 -0.16
N ILE A 523 -17.74 -0.87 -0.51
CA ILE A 523 -18.59 -1.08 -1.67
C ILE A 523 -18.76 0.22 -2.47
N SER A 524 -19.31 0.10 -3.67
CA SER A 524 -19.74 1.26 -4.44
C SER A 524 -21.03 1.86 -3.86
N PRO A 525 -21.15 3.19 -3.71
CA PRO A 525 -22.39 3.84 -3.34
C PRO A 525 -23.54 3.49 -4.30
N ARG A 526 -23.25 3.28 -5.58
CA ARG A 526 -24.21 2.87 -6.60
C ARG A 526 -24.88 1.53 -6.30
N TRP A 527 -24.23 0.65 -5.54
CA TRP A 527 -24.83 -0.65 -5.19
C TRP A 527 -26.00 -0.50 -4.22
N VAL A 528 -25.92 0.46 -3.27
CA VAL A 528 -27.02 0.75 -2.36
C VAL A 528 -28.17 1.43 -3.11
N GLU A 529 -27.88 2.34 -4.04
CA GLU A 529 -28.85 2.99 -4.89
C GLU A 529 -29.64 2.00 -5.77
N LYS A 530 -28.99 0.93 -6.27
CA LYS A 530 -29.65 -0.13 -7.05
C LYS A 530 -30.78 -0.84 -6.29
N LEU A 531 -30.76 -0.85 -4.95
CA LEU A 531 -31.83 -1.42 -4.13
C LEU A 531 -33.13 -0.61 -4.25
N GLY A 532 -33.05 0.70 -4.56
CA GLY A 532 -34.22 1.56 -4.66
C GLY A 532 -34.93 1.72 -3.33
N LEU A 533 -34.18 1.97 -2.27
CA LEU A 533 -34.70 2.29 -0.94
C LEU A 533 -35.41 3.64 -0.94
N ASP A 534 -36.31 3.85 0.00
CA ASP A 534 -37.06 5.11 0.14
C ASP A 534 -36.12 6.29 0.49
N ALA A 535 -36.45 7.50 0.01
CA ALA A 535 -35.65 8.72 0.16
C ALA A 535 -35.54 9.13 1.62
N GLY A 536 -34.94 8.76 2.49
CA GLY A 536 -34.84 9.02 3.94
C GLY A 536 -34.43 7.76 4.72
N ASP A 537 -34.20 6.67 4.00
CA ASP A 537 -33.65 5.46 4.61
C ASP A 537 -32.17 5.70 5.00
N GLY A 538 -31.85 5.52 6.28
CA GLY A 538 -30.51 5.74 6.83
C GLY A 538 -29.42 4.92 6.16
N ARG A 539 -29.76 3.83 5.46
CA ARG A 539 -28.80 3.02 4.69
C ARG A 539 -28.28 3.74 3.45
N LEU A 540 -28.94 4.83 3.01
CA LEU A 540 -28.50 5.70 1.90
C LEU A 540 -27.44 6.74 2.30
N ASP A 541 -27.14 6.89 3.61
CA ASP A 541 -26.06 7.75 4.13
C ASP A 541 -24.91 6.91 4.71
N PRO A 542 -24.10 6.26 3.86
CA PRO A 542 -23.00 5.43 4.31
C PRO A 542 -21.81 6.25 4.80
N VAL A 543 -20.94 5.61 5.55
CA VAL A 543 -19.61 6.17 5.89
C VAL A 543 -18.74 6.21 4.65
N VAL A 544 -18.28 7.39 4.28
CA VAL A 544 -17.42 7.62 3.12
C VAL A 544 -15.95 7.40 3.51
N ILE A 545 -15.21 6.64 2.69
CA ILE A 545 -13.77 6.43 2.85
C ILE A 545 -13.02 7.67 2.37
N ARG A 546 -12.13 8.19 3.19
CA ARG A 546 -11.43 9.46 2.91
C ARG A 546 -10.48 9.37 1.71
N ASN A 547 -9.83 8.23 1.54
CA ASN A 547 -8.85 7.95 0.48
C ASN A 547 -9.09 6.55 -0.11
N PRO A 548 -10.22 6.34 -0.84
CA PRO A 548 -10.56 5.04 -1.38
C PRO A 548 -9.59 4.65 -2.51
N LEU A 549 -9.46 3.34 -2.74
CA LEU A 549 -8.71 2.82 -3.89
C LEU A 549 -9.40 3.14 -5.23
N GLY A 550 -10.72 3.31 -5.21
CA GLY A 550 -11.54 3.65 -6.36
C GLY A 550 -13.00 3.90 -5.96
N GLU A 551 -13.83 4.36 -6.90
CA GLU A 551 -15.26 4.61 -6.66
C GLU A 551 -15.98 3.35 -6.18
N ASP A 552 -15.63 2.17 -6.71
CA ASP A 552 -16.24 0.90 -6.35
C ASP A 552 -16.00 0.43 -4.91
N THR A 553 -15.09 1.09 -4.18
CA THR A 553 -14.73 0.80 -2.79
C THR A 553 -14.74 2.04 -1.92
N SER A 554 -15.58 3.02 -2.27
CA SER A 554 -15.54 4.36 -1.67
C SER A 554 -16.40 4.54 -0.42
N VAL A 555 -17.29 3.59 -0.12
CA VAL A 555 -18.16 3.67 1.07
C VAL A 555 -18.19 2.35 1.84
N MET A 556 -18.45 2.43 3.13
CA MET A 556 -18.69 1.24 3.95
C MET A 556 -20.13 0.75 3.79
N ARG A 557 -20.32 -0.58 3.71
CA ARG A 557 -21.65 -1.18 3.52
C ARG A 557 -22.58 -0.93 4.71
N THR A 558 -23.80 -0.49 4.44
CA THR A 558 -24.89 -0.29 5.41
C THR A 558 -25.86 -1.46 5.48
N THR A 559 -25.78 -2.38 4.53
CA THR A 559 -26.55 -3.63 4.40
C THR A 559 -25.72 -4.65 3.63
N LEU A 560 -25.95 -5.94 3.86
CA LEU A 560 -25.28 -7.02 3.14
C LEU A 560 -26.01 -7.40 1.82
N ALA A 561 -27.22 -6.89 1.58
CA ALA A 561 -28.03 -7.25 0.42
C ALA A 561 -27.32 -7.00 -0.92
N PRO A 562 -26.69 -5.83 -1.21
CA PRO A 562 -26.04 -5.59 -2.48
C PRO A 562 -24.90 -6.57 -2.76
N SER A 563 -24.07 -6.83 -1.74
CA SER A 563 -22.94 -7.74 -1.84
C SER A 563 -23.39 -9.18 -2.14
N MET A 564 -24.44 -9.65 -1.46
CA MET A 564 -25.01 -10.97 -1.72
C MET A 564 -25.67 -11.05 -3.10
N LEU A 565 -26.38 -10.02 -3.54
CA LEU A 565 -27.00 -10.00 -4.88
C LEU A 565 -25.92 -10.06 -5.99
N ASN A 566 -24.80 -9.33 -5.83
CA ASN A 566 -23.68 -9.44 -6.75
C ASN A 566 -23.04 -10.83 -6.73
N ALA A 567 -22.93 -11.48 -5.57
CA ALA A 567 -22.41 -12.84 -5.47
C ALA A 567 -23.32 -13.86 -6.17
N LEU A 568 -24.64 -13.73 -6.02
CA LEU A 568 -25.61 -14.58 -6.73
C LEU A 568 -25.56 -14.35 -8.24
N ALA A 569 -25.53 -13.09 -8.68
CA ALA A 569 -25.38 -12.73 -10.08
C ALA A 569 -24.10 -13.32 -10.70
N LEU A 570 -22.99 -13.19 -10.01
CA LEU A 570 -21.71 -13.75 -10.45
C LEU A 570 -21.79 -15.27 -10.65
N ASN A 571 -22.43 -15.98 -9.72
CA ASN A 571 -22.61 -17.43 -9.84
C ASN A 571 -23.52 -17.79 -11.01
N MET A 572 -24.63 -17.07 -11.21
CA MET A 572 -25.52 -17.26 -12.38
C MET A 572 -24.78 -17.06 -13.71
N ASN A 573 -24.02 -15.96 -13.81
CA ASN A 573 -23.26 -15.61 -15.02
C ASN A 573 -22.13 -16.60 -15.33
N ARG A 574 -21.64 -17.32 -14.31
CA ARG A 574 -20.69 -18.43 -14.47
C ARG A 574 -21.35 -19.77 -14.78
N GLY A 575 -22.68 -19.81 -14.97
CA GLY A 575 -23.41 -21.00 -15.36
C GLY A 575 -23.74 -21.97 -14.22
N ASN A 576 -23.59 -21.56 -12.96
CA ASN A 576 -24.03 -22.38 -11.83
C ASN A 576 -25.55 -22.43 -11.79
N ALA A 577 -26.14 -23.65 -11.88
CA ALA A 577 -27.58 -23.85 -11.93
C ALA A 577 -28.30 -23.47 -10.63
N GLU A 578 -27.61 -23.58 -9.49
CA GLU A 578 -28.13 -23.23 -8.18
C GLU A 578 -27.01 -22.62 -7.29
N ALA A 579 -27.42 -21.80 -6.33
CA ALA A 579 -26.53 -21.37 -5.26
C ALA A 579 -27.31 -21.21 -3.94
N LYS A 580 -26.65 -21.54 -2.84
CA LYS A 580 -27.07 -21.29 -1.46
C LYS A 580 -25.91 -20.66 -0.71
N LEU A 581 -25.96 -19.33 -0.57
CA LEU A 581 -24.88 -18.54 0.01
C LEU A 581 -25.36 -17.87 1.29
N MET A 582 -24.47 -17.74 2.26
CA MET A 582 -24.72 -16.95 3.47
C MET A 582 -23.49 -16.12 3.84
N GLU A 583 -23.70 -14.96 4.41
CA GLU A 583 -22.63 -14.16 5.00
C GLU A 583 -23.09 -13.60 6.35
N LEU A 584 -22.31 -13.83 7.39
CA LEU A 584 -22.47 -13.20 8.70
C LEU A 584 -21.32 -12.25 8.93
N ALA A 585 -21.60 -10.96 8.85
CA ALA A 585 -20.59 -9.92 8.89
C ALA A 585 -21.17 -8.58 9.41
N PRO A 586 -20.33 -7.61 9.83
CA PRO A 586 -20.81 -6.31 10.25
C PRO A 586 -21.30 -5.46 9.08
N VAL A 587 -22.32 -4.66 9.36
CA VAL A 587 -22.70 -3.47 8.59
C VAL A 587 -22.37 -2.23 9.40
N PHE A 588 -22.15 -1.10 8.76
CA PHE A 588 -21.61 0.11 9.37
C PHE A 588 -22.64 1.23 9.29
N ILE A 589 -23.05 1.71 10.43
CA ILE A 589 -24.04 2.80 10.54
C ILE A 589 -23.31 4.04 11.02
N LYS A 590 -23.49 5.13 10.30
CA LYS A 590 -22.85 6.40 10.62
C LYS A 590 -23.30 6.89 12.01
N ALA A 591 -22.34 7.40 12.78
CA ALA A 591 -22.65 7.98 14.09
C ALA A 591 -23.42 9.31 13.93
N GLU A 592 -24.27 9.61 14.88
CA GLU A 592 -25.02 10.88 14.88
C GLU A 592 -24.13 12.07 15.24
N SER A 593 -23.11 11.85 16.08
CA SER A 593 -22.19 12.89 16.53
C SER A 593 -20.91 12.94 15.71
N ALA A 594 -20.46 14.13 15.37
CA ALA A 594 -19.18 14.31 14.68
C ALA A 594 -18.00 13.90 15.57
N GLY A 595 -17.15 13.01 15.06
CA GLY A 595 -15.96 12.51 15.76
C GLY A 595 -16.17 11.18 16.48
N GLU A 596 -17.38 10.64 16.53
CA GLU A 596 -17.63 9.27 16.98
C GLU A 596 -17.38 8.26 15.85
N LEU A 597 -16.96 7.06 16.23
CA LEU A 597 -16.79 5.96 15.29
C LEU A 597 -18.16 5.41 14.85
N PRO A 598 -18.30 4.93 13.61
CA PRO A 598 -19.53 4.29 13.15
C PRO A 598 -19.87 3.07 13.98
N GLY A 599 -21.17 2.84 14.16
CA GLY A 599 -21.67 1.63 14.82
C GLY A 599 -21.45 0.40 13.90
N GLU A 600 -20.89 -0.67 14.48
CA GLU A 600 -20.73 -1.97 13.82
C GLU A 600 -21.84 -2.93 14.25
N HIS A 601 -22.75 -3.26 13.34
CA HIS A 601 -23.90 -4.11 13.63
C HIS A 601 -23.76 -5.46 12.93
N PRO A 602 -23.68 -6.58 13.67
CA PRO A 602 -23.59 -7.90 13.06
C PRO A 602 -24.91 -8.25 12.35
N SER A 603 -24.83 -8.49 11.06
CA SER A 603 -25.95 -8.87 10.19
C SER A 603 -25.68 -10.22 9.53
N LEU A 604 -26.74 -10.98 9.28
CA LEU A 604 -26.69 -12.22 8.50
C LEU A 604 -27.52 -12.02 7.25
N VAL A 605 -26.90 -12.27 6.10
CA VAL A 605 -27.62 -12.38 4.84
C VAL A 605 -27.61 -13.83 4.33
N ILE A 606 -28.74 -14.28 3.85
CA ILE A 606 -28.92 -15.60 3.22
C ILE A 606 -29.43 -15.34 1.81
N GLY A 607 -28.73 -15.85 0.80
CA GLY A 607 -29.10 -15.72 -0.61
C GLY A 607 -29.20 -17.08 -1.28
N MET A 608 -30.21 -17.29 -2.10
CA MET A 608 -30.37 -18.56 -2.80
C MET A 608 -31.15 -18.43 -4.13
N TYR A 609 -30.81 -19.27 -5.08
CA TYR A 609 -31.53 -19.47 -6.32
C TYR A 609 -31.38 -20.93 -6.79
N GLY A 610 -32.25 -21.38 -7.68
CA GLY A 610 -32.25 -22.71 -8.27
C GLY A 610 -33.67 -23.16 -8.67
N GLU A 611 -33.80 -24.26 -9.38
CA GLU A 611 -35.09 -24.77 -9.89
C GLU A 611 -36.09 -25.08 -8.77
N ASN A 612 -35.62 -25.64 -7.66
CA ASN A 612 -36.45 -26.02 -6.51
C ASN A 612 -36.43 -24.99 -5.37
N VAL A 613 -36.06 -23.73 -5.68
CA VAL A 613 -35.97 -22.64 -4.71
C VAL A 613 -37.14 -21.69 -4.90
N ASP A 614 -37.93 -21.53 -3.83
CA ASP A 614 -39.03 -20.59 -3.76
C ASP A 614 -39.03 -19.82 -2.44
N PHE A 615 -40.00 -18.95 -2.23
CA PHE A 615 -40.22 -18.22 -0.99
C PHE A 615 -40.29 -19.13 0.24
N PHE A 616 -40.98 -20.28 0.11
CA PHE A 616 -41.16 -21.19 1.24
C PHE A 616 -39.89 -21.99 1.54
N ALA A 617 -39.05 -22.26 0.55
CA ALA A 617 -37.72 -22.83 0.78
C ALA A 617 -36.83 -21.87 1.61
N LEU A 618 -36.78 -20.58 1.27
CA LEU A 618 -36.11 -19.57 2.08
C LEU A 618 -36.70 -19.43 3.46
N LYS A 619 -38.04 -19.32 3.56
CA LYS A 619 -38.77 -19.26 4.85
C LYS A 619 -38.40 -20.43 5.74
N ARG A 620 -38.37 -21.66 5.21
CA ARG A 620 -37.98 -22.85 5.97
C ARG A 620 -36.58 -22.70 6.62
N VAL A 621 -35.62 -22.22 5.87
CA VAL A 621 -34.27 -22.01 6.36
C VAL A 621 -34.27 -21.03 7.56
N VAL A 622 -34.95 -19.89 7.41
CA VAL A 622 -35.03 -18.86 8.45
C VAL A 622 -35.79 -19.39 9.69
N MET A 623 -36.89 -20.12 9.48
CA MET A 623 -37.66 -20.70 10.60
C MET A 623 -36.86 -21.77 11.35
N CYS A 624 -36.12 -22.63 10.63
CA CYS A 624 -35.25 -23.62 11.27
C CYS A 624 -34.14 -22.93 12.08
N LEU A 625 -33.54 -21.84 11.54
CA LEU A 625 -32.54 -21.05 12.27
C LEU A 625 -33.12 -20.50 13.56
N CYS A 626 -34.31 -19.89 13.53
CA CYS A 626 -34.99 -19.38 14.72
C CYS A 626 -35.31 -20.48 15.71
N GLN A 627 -35.85 -21.61 15.25
CA GLN A 627 -36.20 -22.76 16.05
C GLN A 627 -35.00 -23.36 16.80
N ARG A 628 -33.80 -23.36 16.18
CA ARG A 628 -32.56 -23.80 16.85
C ARG A 628 -32.28 -23.02 18.12
N TYR A 629 -32.71 -21.77 18.18
CA TYR A 629 -32.58 -20.88 19.36
C TYR A 629 -33.87 -20.74 20.17
N GLY A 630 -34.83 -21.65 19.98
CA GLY A 630 -36.09 -21.67 20.71
C GLY A 630 -37.07 -20.54 20.35
N LEU A 631 -36.88 -19.90 19.19
CA LEU A 631 -37.65 -18.74 18.77
C LEU A 631 -38.68 -19.12 17.68
N VAL A 632 -39.84 -18.51 17.75
CA VAL A 632 -40.87 -18.56 16.72
C VAL A 632 -41.16 -17.12 16.30
N PRO A 633 -40.65 -16.68 15.14
CA PRO A 633 -40.91 -15.32 14.69
C PRO A 633 -42.30 -15.16 14.10
N ASP A 634 -42.91 -14.02 14.36
CA ASP A 634 -44.10 -13.57 13.65
C ASP A 634 -43.68 -13.20 12.20
N VAL A 635 -44.43 -13.71 11.22
CA VAL A 635 -44.15 -13.52 9.77
C VAL A 635 -45.30 -12.74 9.18
N GLU A 636 -45.07 -11.47 8.87
CA GLU A 636 -46.08 -10.57 8.32
C GLU A 636 -45.75 -10.13 6.91
N ALA A 637 -46.76 -9.87 6.09
CA ALA A 637 -46.57 -9.33 4.77
C ALA A 637 -45.95 -7.91 4.88
N GLY A 638 -44.76 -7.72 4.34
CA GLY A 638 -44.03 -6.47 4.46
C GLY A 638 -42.55 -6.64 4.04
N GLY A 639 -41.78 -5.56 4.16
CA GLY A 639 -40.37 -5.53 3.80
C GLY A 639 -40.07 -4.48 2.73
N ASP A 640 -38.77 -4.27 2.48
CA ASP A 640 -38.28 -3.23 1.59
C ASP A 640 -38.75 -3.35 0.13
N GLY A 641 -38.63 -2.27 -0.62
CA GLY A 641 -39.06 -2.17 -2.01
C GLY A 641 -38.28 -3.02 -3.00
N TYR A 642 -37.07 -3.45 -2.64
CA TYR A 642 -36.26 -4.34 -3.47
C TYR A 642 -36.71 -5.81 -3.48
N TYR A 643 -37.70 -6.16 -2.62
CA TYR A 643 -38.39 -7.45 -2.69
C TYR A 643 -39.67 -7.38 -3.53
N HIS A 644 -40.06 -8.53 -4.08
CA HIS A 644 -41.27 -8.67 -4.85
C HIS A 644 -42.51 -8.40 -3.98
N PRO A 645 -43.47 -7.53 -4.38
CA PRO A 645 -44.53 -7.06 -3.53
C PRO A 645 -45.44 -8.17 -2.99
N GLY A 646 -45.65 -9.25 -3.75
CA GLY A 646 -46.47 -10.38 -3.33
C GLY A 646 -45.72 -11.55 -2.69
N ARG A 647 -44.39 -11.49 -2.58
CA ARG A 647 -43.54 -12.59 -2.05
C ARG A 647 -42.44 -12.06 -1.17
N LYS A 648 -42.82 -11.29 -0.14
CA LYS A 648 -41.95 -10.73 0.90
C LYS A 648 -42.61 -10.77 2.26
N ALA A 649 -41.78 -10.80 3.29
CA ALA A 649 -42.22 -10.75 4.69
C ALA A 649 -41.24 -10.03 5.58
N THR A 650 -41.78 -9.33 6.57
CA THR A 650 -41.04 -8.85 7.74
C THR A 650 -41.09 -9.91 8.82
N LEU A 651 -40.00 -10.04 9.58
CA LEU A 651 -39.86 -10.98 10.67
C LEU A 651 -39.74 -10.19 11.97
N THR A 652 -40.59 -10.52 12.95
CA THR A 652 -40.54 -9.90 14.25
C THR A 652 -40.59 -10.98 15.35
N LEU A 653 -40.20 -10.59 16.59
CA LEU A 653 -40.20 -11.44 17.75
C LEU A 653 -40.98 -10.74 18.87
N ARG A 654 -41.37 -11.51 19.87
CA ARG A 654 -42.08 -11.00 21.08
C ARG A 654 -43.36 -10.22 20.74
N GLY A 655 -44.17 -10.74 19.83
CA GLY A 655 -45.43 -10.12 19.44
C GLY A 655 -45.25 -8.78 18.72
N GLY A 656 -44.20 -8.67 17.85
CA GLY A 656 -43.94 -7.48 17.05
C GLY A 656 -43.02 -6.44 17.68
N SER A 657 -42.60 -6.63 18.94
CA SER A 657 -41.81 -5.61 19.68
C SER A 657 -40.33 -5.58 19.25
N VAL A 658 -39.79 -6.64 18.65
CA VAL A 658 -38.39 -6.72 18.20
C VAL A 658 -38.37 -7.08 16.73
N LYS A 659 -37.85 -6.17 15.90
CA LYS A 659 -37.60 -6.45 14.47
C LYS A 659 -36.43 -7.42 14.37
N LEU A 660 -36.65 -8.61 13.79
CA LEU A 660 -35.62 -9.61 13.57
C LEU A 660 -34.97 -9.45 12.17
N GLY A 661 -35.77 -9.10 11.16
CA GLY A 661 -35.27 -9.00 9.81
C GLY A 661 -36.36 -8.99 8.77
N GLN A 662 -35.97 -9.36 7.54
CA GLN A 662 -36.87 -9.43 6.40
C GLN A 662 -36.42 -10.50 5.42
N MET A 663 -37.33 -11.00 4.60
CA MET A 663 -37.05 -12.00 3.57
C MET A 663 -37.99 -11.87 2.38
N GLY A 664 -37.56 -12.32 1.21
CA GLY A 664 -38.42 -12.32 0.05
C GLY A 664 -37.73 -12.76 -1.25
N GLU A 665 -38.53 -12.86 -2.28
CA GLU A 665 -38.06 -12.94 -3.67
C GLU A 665 -37.60 -11.54 -4.08
N ILE A 666 -36.50 -11.44 -4.79
CA ILE A 666 -36.00 -10.16 -5.30
C ILE A 666 -36.93 -9.62 -6.37
N HIS A 667 -37.23 -8.33 -6.30
CA HIS A 667 -38.08 -7.65 -7.27
C HIS A 667 -37.45 -7.71 -8.67
N PRO A 668 -38.20 -8.03 -9.77
CA PRO A 668 -37.62 -8.13 -11.11
C PRO A 668 -36.82 -6.90 -11.54
N LYS A 669 -37.26 -5.69 -11.24
CA LYS A 669 -36.53 -4.45 -11.53
C LYS A 669 -35.19 -4.36 -10.75
N THR A 670 -35.14 -4.87 -9.53
CA THR A 670 -33.89 -4.92 -8.75
C THR A 670 -32.98 -6.01 -9.27
N ALA A 671 -33.52 -7.19 -9.60
CA ALA A 671 -32.80 -8.28 -10.22
C ALA A 671 -32.12 -7.85 -11.53
N GLU A 672 -32.82 -7.11 -12.39
CA GLU A 672 -32.28 -6.52 -13.62
C GLU A 672 -31.07 -5.58 -13.34
N LYS A 673 -31.19 -4.69 -12.34
CA LYS A 673 -30.08 -3.78 -11.96
C LYS A 673 -28.85 -4.51 -11.46
N PHE A 674 -29.00 -5.68 -10.86
CA PHE A 674 -27.91 -6.56 -10.40
C PHE A 674 -27.54 -7.65 -11.41
N GLU A 675 -28.08 -7.62 -12.62
CA GLU A 675 -27.80 -8.60 -13.70
C GLU A 675 -28.17 -10.04 -13.31
N ILE A 676 -29.19 -10.20 -12.48
CA ILE A 676 -29.74 -11.49 -12.07
C ILE A 676 -30.79 -11.93 -13.11
N THR A 677 -30.49 -12.97 -13.85
CA THR A 677 -31.31 -13.46 -14.99
C THR A 677 -32.47 -14.37 -14.58
N GLY A 678 -32.49 -14.80 -13.31
CA GLY A 678 -33.52 -15.70 -12.78
C GLY A 678 -34.20 -15.17 -11.52
N ARG A 679 -34.99 -16.02 -10.87
CA ARG A 679 -35.54 -15.71 -9.55
C ARG A 679 -34.45 -15.91 -8.48
N ALA A 680 -34.26 -14.92 -7.61
CA ALA A 680 -33.40 -15.01 -6.46
C ALA A 680 -34.18 -14.66 -5.19
N TYR A 681 -33.79 -15.26 -4.10
CA TYR A 681 -34.42 -15.12 -2.79
C TYR A 681 -33.36 -14.67 -1.76
N LEU A 682 -33.73 -13.71 -0.93
CA LEU A 682 -32.82 -13.11 0.03
C LEU A 682 -33.50 -12.97 1.40
N ALA A 683 -32.78 -13.25 2.47
CA ALA A 683 -33.16 -12.87 3.83
C ALA A 683 -32.02 -12.09 4.49
N GLU A 684 -32.37 -11.03 5.21
CA GLU A 684 -31.47 -10.30 6.09
C GLU A 684 -31.97 -10.39 7.53
N ILE A 685 -31.10 -10.80 8.45
CA ILE A 685 -31.40 -11.07 9.87
C ILE A 685 -30.45 -10.26 10.74
N ASP A 686 -31.02 -9.54 11.71
CA ASP A 686 -30.26 -8.90 12.78
C ASP A 686 -29.74 -9.96 13.76
N VAL A 687 -28.44 -10.18 13.75
CA VAL A 687 -27.81 -11.21 14.60
C VAL A 687 -27.81 -10.80 16.07
N ALA A 688 -27.79 -9.50 16.37
CA ALA A 688 -27.87 -9.01 17.74
C ALA A 688 -29.26 -9.25 18.34
N ALA A 689 -30.32 -8.96 17.58
CA ALA A 689 -31.70 -9.25 17.95
C ALA A 689 -31.91 -10.77 18.11
N LEU A 690 -31.42 -11.57 17.15
CA LEU A 690 -31.52 -13.04 17.24
C LEU A 690 -30.83 -13.56 18.52
N ARG A 691 -29.64 -13.09 18.85
CA ARG A 691 -28.85 -13.51 20.02
C ARG A 691 -29.53 -13.08 21.32
N THR A 692 -30.02 -11.83 21.40
CA THR A 692 -30.62 -11.27 22.61
C THR A 692 -31.95 -11.94 22.95
N CYS A 693 -32.68 -12.40 21.93
CA CYS A 693 -33.94 -13.10 22.11
C CYS A 693 -33.76 -14.62 22.23
N ALA A 694 -32.59 -15.17 21.89
CA ALA A 694 -32.34 -16.62 22.00
C ALA A 694 -32.66 -17.16 23.40
N LEU A 695 -33.43 -18.24 23.45
CA LEU A 695 -33.68 -18.93 24.68
C LEU A 695 -32.50 -19.82 25.05
N PRO A 696 -32.22 -20.01 26.34
CA PRO A 696 -31.29 -21.04 26.79
C PRO A 696 -31.80 -22.41 26.33
N ILE A 697 -30.99 -23.45 26.47
CA ILE A 697 -31.26 -24.81 25.99
C ILE A 697 -32.74 -25.16 26.25
N PRO A 698 -33.53 -25.56 25.23
CA PRO A 698 -34.95 -25.84 25.42
C PRO A 698 -35.15 -26.92 26.50
N ALA A 699 -35.96 -26.63 27.48
CA ALA A 699 -36.32 -27.62 28.48
C ALA A 699 -37.11 -28.77 27.82
N VAL A 700 -36.73 -29.99 28.08
CA VAL A 700 -37.44 -31.17 27.60
C VAL A 700 -38.81 -31.20 28.24
N LYS A 701 -39.85 -31.17 27.40
CA LYS A 701 -41.21 -31.41 27.93
C LYS A 701 -41.39 -32.89 28.22
N PRO A 702 -42.02 -33.24 29.35
CA PRO A 702 -42.34 -34.63 29.62
C PRO A 702 -43.17 -35.25 28.53
N LEU A 703 -42.95 -36.54 28.24
CA LEU A 703 -43.76 -37.25 27.29
C LEU A 703 -45.23 -37.26 27.69
N PRO A 704 -46.13 -37.00 26.75
CA PRO A 704 -47.58 -37.03 27.09
C PRO A 704 -48.02 -38.41 27.57
N LYS A 705 -48.81 -38.43 28.64
CA LYS A 705 -49.37 -39.66 29.19
C LYS A 705 -50.70 -40.12 28.55
N PHE A 706 -51.37 -39.18 27.88
CA PHE A 706 -52.68 -39.41 27.29
C PHE A 706 -52.60 -39.22 25.76
N PRO A 707 -53.45 -39.94 24.97
CA PRO A 707 -53.40 -39.83 23.52
C PRO A 707 -53.93 -38.48 23.02
N ALA A 708 -53.40 -38.02 21.88
CA ALA A 708 -53.95 -36.86 21.19
C ALA A 708 -55.15 -37.32 20.31
N VAL A 709 -56.05 -36.38 20.08
CA VAL A 709 -57.15 -36.53 19.10
C VAL A 709 -57.02 -35.42 18.09
N SER A 710 -57.09 -35.79 16.78
CA SER A 710 -57.09 -34.80 15.69
C SER A 710 -58.50 -34.58 15.13
N ARG A 711 -58.76 -33.35 14.70
CA ARG A 711 -59.94 -32.97 13.95
C ARG A 711 -59.56 -32.06 12.80
N ASP A 712 -60.08 -32.39 11.64
CA ASP A 712 -59.85 -31.54 10.43
C ASP A 712 -61.00 -30.54 10.31
N ILE A 713 -60.63 -29.33 9.92
CA ILE A 713 -61.56 -28.25 9.65
C ILE A 713 -61.17 -27.49 8.40
N ALA A 714 -62.09 -27.33 7.47
CA ALA A 714 -61.91 -26.51 6.30
C ALA A 714 -62.76 -25.24 6.40
N LEU A 715 -62.06 -24.10 6.38
CA LEU A 715 -62.66 -22.78 6.60
C LEU A 715 -62.52 -21.92 5.34
N VAL A 716 -63.64 -21.37 4.88
CA VAL A 716 -63.69 -20.43 3.78
C VAL A 716 -63.58 -19.02 4.31
N VAL A 717 -62.56 -18.28 3.79
CA VAL A 717 -62.31 -16.88 4.18
C VAL A 717 -62.08 -16.01 2.96
N ASN A 718 -62.16 -14.70 3.15
CA ASN A 718 -61.71 -13.74 2.12
C ASN A 718 -60.26 -13.93 1.80
N GLU A 719 -59.83 -13.67 0.55
CA GLU A 719 -58.44 -13.85 0.05
C GLU A 719 -57.44 -13.04 0.89
N GLU A 720 -57.85 -11.91 1.45
CA GLU A 720 -56.98 -11.02 2.26
C GLU A 720 -56.67 -11.60 3.67
N VAL A 721 -57.47 -12.53 4.17
CA VAL A 721 -57.22 -13.16 5.48
C VAL A 721 -56.06 -14.09 5.40
N SER A 722 -54.97 -13.80 6.10
CA SER A 722 -53.77 -14.65 6.12
C SER A 722 -54.04 -15.99 6.83
N ALA A 723 -53.35 -17.04 6.38
CA ALA A 723 -53.41 -18.34 7.06
C ALA A 723 -52.93 -18.24 8.52
N GLY A 724 -51.89 -17.36 8.79
CA GLY A 724 -51.38 -17.13 10.11
C GLY A 724 -52.41 -16.45 11.07
N THR A 725 -53.19 -15.49 10.53
CA THR A 725 -54.28 -14.86 11.29
C THR A 725 -55.33 -15.87 11.72
N LEU A 726 -55.72 -16.75 10.79
CA LEU A 726 -56.69 -17.76 11.05
C LEU A 726 -56.18 -18.85 11.99
N LEU A 727 -54.92 -19.27 11.82
CA LEU A 727 -54.20 -20.18 12.73
C LEU A 727 -54.16 -19.66 14.15
N ALA A 728 -53.71 -18.42 14.38
CA ALA A 728 -53.69 -17.78 15.70
C ALA A 728 -55.10 -17.69 16.30
N CYS A 729 -56.10 -17.46 15.47
CA CYS A 729 -57.52 -17.45 15.91
C CYS A 729 -58.00 -18.82 16.37
N ILE A 730 -57.61 -19.90 15.68
CA ILE A 730 -57.91 -21.29 16.05
C ILE A 730 -57.19 -21.66 17.35
N GLU A 731 -55.89 -21.44 17.47
CA GLU A 731 -55.09 -21.75 18.67
C GLU A 731 -55.61 -21.05 19.92
N LYS A 732 -55.95 -19.76 19.80
CA LYS A 732 -56.50 -18.97 20.91
C LYS A 732 -57.85 -19.50 21.35
N ALA A 733 -58.69 -19.92 20.43
CA ALA A 733 -60.04 -20.45 20.74
C ALA A 733 -59.98 -21.87 21.32
N ALA A 734 -59.10 -22.71 20.84
CA ALA A 734 -58.85 -24.07 21.32
C ALA A 734 -58.23 -24.08 22.73
N GLY A 735 -57.45 -23.02 23.08
CA GLY A 735 -56.94 -22.80 24.42
C GLY A 735 -56.00 -23.90 24.91
N ARG A 736 -56.11 -24.30 26.20
CA ARG A 736 -55.18 -25.24 26.84
C ARG A 736 -55.26 -26.68 26.29
N LEU A 737 -56.29 -27.03 25.56
CA LEU A 737 -56.40 -28.34 24.94
C LEU A 737 -55.73 -28.44 23.59
N CYS A 738 -55.33 -27.33 23.01
CA CYS A 738 -54.62 -27.31 21.74
C CYS A 738 -53.15 -27.72 21.92
N GLU A 739 -52.78 -28.85 21.31
CA GLU A 739 -51.39 -29.29 21.26
C GLU A 739 -50.68 -28.70 20.02
N ASP A 740 -51.35 -28.72 18.88
CA ASP A 740 -50.81 -28.25 17.59
C ASP A 740 -51.92 -27.94 16.57
N VAL A 741 -51.66 -27.03 15.65
CA VAL A 741 -52.58 -26.74 14.52
C VAL A 741 -51.74 -26.72 13.22
N LYS A 742 -52.10 -27.56 12.25
CA LYS A 742 -51.41 -27.68 11.01
C LYS A 742 -52.30 -27.30 9.85
N LEU A 743 -51.88 -26.31 9.07
CA LEU A 743 -52.44 -26.07 7.73
C LEU A 743 -51.95 -27.16 6.76
N PHE A 744 -52.83 -27.89 6.13
CA PHE A 744 -52.48 -28.94 5.20
C PHE A 744 -53.01 -28.72 3.77
N ASP A 745 -54.02 -27.88 3.56
CA ASP A 745 -54.51 -27.57 2.24
C ASP A 745 -54.97 -26.11 2.10
N VAL A 746 -54.75 -25.54 0.91
CA VAL A 746 -55.19 -24.19 0.49
C VAL A 746 -55.88 -24.32 -0.85
N TYR A 747 -57.18 -24.27 -0.87
CA TYR A 747 -57.98 -24.42 -2.09
C TYR A 747 -58.54 -23.08 -2.58
N ARG A 748 -58.32 -22.80 -3.83
CA ARG A 748 -58.90 -21.69 -4.58
C ARG A 748 -59.66 -22.23 -5.80
N GLY A 749 -60.93 -21.99 -5.89
CA GLY A 749 -61.70 -22.48 -7.01
C GLY A 749 -63.02 -21.73 -7.21
N GLU A 750 -63.56 -21.76 -8.39
CA GLU A 750 -64.79 -21.04 -8.80
C GLU A 750 -65.99 -21.30 -7.86
N ARG A 751 -66.03 -22.49 -7.26
CA ARG A 751 -67.11 -22.89 -6.33
C ARG A 751 -67.13 -22.09 -5.04
N LEU A 752 -66.04 -21.41 -4.65
CA LEU A 752 -65.96 -20.59 -3.44
C LEU A 752 -66.37 -19.12 -3.63
N GLY A 753 -66.57 -18.71 -4.91
CA GLY A 753 -66.84 -17.33 -5.29
C GLY A 753 -65.53 -16.51 -5.47
N LYS A 754 -65.62 -15.39 -6.20
CA LYS A 754 -64.44 -14.53 -6.44
C LYS A 754 -63.97 -13.89 -5.12
N GLY A 755 -62.64 -13.87 -4.91
CA GLY A 755 -62.00 -13.24 -3.75
C GLY A 755 -62.08 -14.07 -2.45
N ARG A 756 -62.37 -15.37 -2.53
CA ARG A 756 -62.44 -16.28 -1.36
C ARG A 756 -61.48 -17.48 -1.58
N LYS A 757 -60.97 -17.98 -0.46
CA LYS A 757 -60.15 -19.20 -0.39
C LYS A 757 -60.59 -20.08 0.76
N SER A 758 -60.36 -21.39 0.62
CA SER A 758 -60.59 -22.37 1.70
C SER A 758 -59.22 -22.77 2.26
N LEU A 759 -59.08 -22.71 3.60
CA LEU A 759 -57.92 -23.14 4.36
C LEU A 759 -58.30 -24.34 5.21
N ALA A 760 -57.61 -25.48 4.99
CA ALA A 760 -57.88 -26.70 5.76
C ALA A 760 -56.78 -26.91 6.82
N PHE A 761 -57.25 -27.08 8.05
CA PHE A 761 -56.37 -27.27 9.22
C PHE A 761 -56.67 -28.59 9.93
N SER A 762 -55.63 -29.30 10.36
CA SER A 762 -55.71 -30.36 11.32
C SER A 762 -55.42 -29.79 12.72
N VAL A 763 -56.37 -29.86 13.62
CA VAL A 763 -56.24 -29.38 15.02
C VAL A 763 -56.01 -30.59 15.92
N PHE A 764 -54.89 -30.58 16.63
CA PHE A 764 -54.57 -31.67 17.57
C PHE A 764 -54.93 -31.24 19.01
N PHE A 765 -55.72 -32.03 19.68
CA PHE A 765 -56.14 -31.79 21.02
C PHE A 765 -55.55 -32.82 21.97
N ARG A 766 -55.14 -32.39 23.16
CA ARG A 766 -54.62 -33.24 24.21
C ARG A 766 -54.87 -32.60 25.57
N ALA A 767 -55.34 -33.40 26.55
CA ALA A 767 -55.38 -32.97 27.94
C ALA A 767 -54.12 -33.52 28.68
N PRO A 768 -53.54 -32.76 29.65
CA PRO A 768 -52.36 -33.18 30.39
C PRO A 768 -52.66 -34.27 31.44
N ASP A 769 -53.89 -34.43 31.88
CA ASP A 769 -54.34 -35.15 33.06
C ASP A 769 -55.38 -36.27 32.81
N HIS A 770 -55.98 -36.32 31.59
CA HIS A 770 -56.96 -37.36 31.24
C HIS A 770 -57.07 -37.60 29.73
N THR A 771 -57.75 -38.65 29.29
CA THR A 771 -58.14 -38.90 27.93
C THR A 771 -59.37 -38.05 27.57
N LEU A 772 -59.22 -37.21 26.49
CA LEU A 772 -60.33 -36.34 26.06
C LEU A 772 -61.57 -37.11 25.64
N THR A 773 -62.76 -36.65 26.11
CA THR A 773 -64.04 -37.13 25.68
C THR A 773 -64.51 -36.42 24.41
N GLU A 774 -65.45 -37.09 23.66
CA GLU A 774 -66.02 -36.50 22.46
C GLU A 774 -66.72 -35.15 22.73
N ALA A 775 -67.34 -35.03 23.89
CA ALA A 775 -68.03 -33.81 24.29
C ALA A 775 -67.10 -32.62 24.49
N GLU A 776 -65.87 -32.83 25.05
CA GLU A 776 -64.86 -31.78 25.22
C GLU A 776 -64.30 -31.35 23.88
N ILE A 777 -64.04 -32.29 22.95
CA ILE A 777 -63.55 -32.01 21.63
C ILE A 777 -64.61 -31.22 20.84
N THR A 778 -65.86 -31.62 20.86
CA THR A 778 -66.95 -30.91 20.18
C THR A 778 -67.11 -29.48 20.75
N ALA A 779 -67.08 -29.31 22.07
CA ALA A 779 -67.13 -28.00 22.67
C ALA A 779 -65.93 -27.09 22.28
N ALA A 780 -64.73 -27.67 22.13
CA ALA A 780 -63.53 -26.93 21.67
C ALA A 780 -63.69 -26.54 20.20
N MET A 781 -64.18 -27.47 19.35
CA MET A 781 -64.39 -27.20 17.93
C MET A 781 -65.47 -26.12 17.73
N ASP A 782 -66.58 -26.14 18.48
CA ASP A 782 -67.58 -25.09 18.42
C ASP A 782 -67.07 -23.72 18.81
N LYS A 783 -66.16 -23.64 19.81
CA LYS A 783 -65.46 -22.40 20.15
C LYS A 783 -64.57 -21.90 19.03
N ILE A 784 -63.83 -22.80 18.42
CA ILE A 784 -62.97 -22.49 17.25
C ILE A 784 -63.84 -21.90 16.14
N LEU A 785 -64.92 -22.55 15.77
CA LEU A 785 -65.79 -22.10 14.70
C LEU A 785 -66.38 -20.72 14.97
N LYS A 786 -66.93 -20.51 16.15
CA LYS A 786 -67.50 -19.23 16.56
C LYS A 786 -66.46 -18.12 16.55
N ASN A 787 -65.23 -18.41 17.01
CA ASN A 787 -64.15 -17.43 17.08
C ASN A 787 -63.64 -17.10 15.68
N ALA A 788 -63.47 -18.12 14.83
CA ALA A 788 -63.03 -17.93 13.44
C ALA A 788 -64.08 -17.14 12.62
N GLN A 789 -65.38 -17.41 12.82
CA GLN A 789 -66.43 -16.64 12.17
C GLN A 789 -66.42 -15.19 12.66
N LYS A 790 -66.33 -14.94 13.99
CA LYS A 790 -66.37 -13.61 14.56
C LYS A 790 -65.18 -12.73 14.16
N ASN A 791 -63.96 -13.29 14.21
CA ASN A 791 -62.73 -12.50 14.04
C ASN A 791 -62.16 -12.51 12.61
N CYS A 792 -62.46 -13.55 11.81
CA CYS A 792 -61.91 -13.73 10.46
C CYS A 792 -63.00 -13.81 9.39
N GLY A 793 -64.27 -13.75 9.77
CA GLY A 793 -65.36 -13.94 8.82
C GLY A 793 -65.35 -15.32 8.17
N ALA A 794 -64.83 -16.34 8.87
CA ALA A 794 -64.66 -17.66 8.37
C ALA A 794 -65.96 -18.44 8.37
N GLU A 795 -66.24 -19.18 7.27
CA GLU A 795 -67.37 -20.10 7.13
C GLU A 795 -66.86 -21.52 6.95
N ILE A 796 -67.59 -22.51 7.48
CA ILE A 796 -67.23 -23.90 7.22
C ILE A 796 -67.43 -24.20 5.74
N ARG A 797 -66.49 -24.87 5.14
CA ARG A 797 -66.67 -25.38 3.78
C ARG A 797 -67.64 -26.55 3.83
N ALA A 798 -68.76 -26.36 3.14
CA ALA A 798 -69.76 -27.44 3.00
C ALA A 798 -69.28 -28.59 2.12
#